data_2baeccfdfc260bbb6dc8f67734dab2aa
#
_entry.id   2baeccfdfc260bbb6dc8f67734dab2aa
#
_cell.length_a   1.000
_cell.length_b   1.000
_cell.length_c   1.000
_cell.angle_alpha   90.00
_cell.angle_beta   90.00
_cell.angle_gamma   90.00
#
_symmetry.space_group_name_H-M   'P 1'
#
loop_
_entity.id
_entity.type
_entity.pdbx_description
1 polymer ?
#
loop_
_entity_poly.entity_id
_entity_poly.type
_entity_poly.pdbx_seq_one_letter_code
_entity_poly.pdbx_strand_id
1 'polypeptide(L)'
;MMLHELGHTTAKLSDEYFAGASYAAEMPNMTAESDPAKVRWSRFIGKNGVGVYEYDNGGNGWYRPHQNCKMRFLGKQYAFCEVCKEQIRKTFCQDSNVTKLFFQPYADMFYESDTGKDMREYFILRRGKNEITGDKLGDALTLTYKDADGNVVSGIPNKAGTYTIEATFAGDSTYEKCSQTASYTIELPDLITLDVPSKVYDGKPADLNYTVNYDKDYTVKAHYKGTVPYAAEITYDYDSDEAPVTPGRYSVTLTAYDKATGTAISSKTKDYEITFKSTTLQNNDTADYPGAMPYYNNKTIVFSGEGYTAGDQSQFEDVAKDFVKYFRSTEPFKEADTYFNYHTVETVSNESGIGQKAKDTYYKLTYDKNGKIVPTDESTAGAMYIGNNVITSYYKANIVIVNDKNVKTGTTFKNKRFTIYTTADEAGMQFAANELRNYFTNHEEGYTPSTDAEKDAERTEFLKALYYTWYGSDYAPVLSRAYDETFTENGSPIDLAPYFHTYVLGKEVEGVAYKMTYYADDNGAVGEELSEVPSKAGTYHAKAELVMDDVSAYGEPCKKVTLDGETYSLPLARGWTTYTIQTKDDPENPDPENPDKPDPGTPDDPKNPRSDNPGQNLKPNQNLNNNKNTTKNININKSTNGKASNKAATRTGDQSPVWMYTLLSLAALAVIAAVICKRRFRR
;
A
#
# COMPACT_ATOMS: atom_id res chain seq x y z
N MET A 1 5.94 -8.42 -17.85
CA MET A 1 7.18 -8.38 -18.63
C MET A 1 7.01 -9.10 -19.98
N MET A 2 6.87 -10.41 -20.08
CA MET A 2 6.82 -11.14 -21.37
C MET A 2 5.84 -10.56 -22.43
N LEU A 3 4.61 -10.17 -22.05
CA LEU A 3 3.66 -9.56 -22.99
C LEU A 3 4.09 -8.16 -23.47
N HIS A 4 4.79 -7.39 -22.65
CA HIS A 4 5.36 -6.11 -23.01
C HIS A 4 6.44 -6.27 -24.08
N GLU A 5 7.41 -7.17 -23.84
CA GLU A 5 8.48 -7.48 -24.81
C GLU A 5 7.95 -8.03 -26.14
N LEU A 6 6.83 -8.78 -26.07
CA LEU A 6 6.13 -9.24 -27.27
C LEU A 6 5.59 -8.05 -28.09
N GLY A 7 5.14 -6.98 -27.44
CA GLY A 7 4.71 -5.75 -28.09
C GLY A 7 5.83 -5.10 -28.92
N HIS A 8 7.03 -5.02 -28.36
CA HIS A 8 8.21 -4.54 -29.11
C HIS A 8 8.55 -5.43 -30.31
N THR A 9 8.67 -6.72 -30.03
CA THR A 9 9.19 -7.68 -31.02
C THR A 9 8.23 -7.86 -32.18
N THR A 10 6.92 -8.02 -31.91
CA THR A 10 5.93 -8.36 -32.94
C THR A 10 5.34 -7.14 -33.62
N ALA A 11 5.03 -6.09 -32.85
CA ALA A 11 4.24 -4.96 -33.35
C ALA A 11 5.02 -3.66 -33.47
N LYS A 12 6.32 -3.67 -33.19
CA LYS A 12 7.18 -2.48 -33.21
C LYS A 12 6.62 -1.34 -32.35
N LEU A 13 6.06 -1.68 -31.21
CA LEU A 13 5.57 -0.70 -30.26
C LEU A 13 6.75 -0.08 -29.49
N SER A 14 6.65 1.20 -29.19
CA SER A 14 7.60 1.91 -28.33
C SER A 14 7.20 1.78 -26.85
N ASP A 15 8.16 1.94 -25.95
CA ASP A 15 7.87 2.15 -24.54
C ASP A 15 7.07 3.44 -24.34
N GLU A 16 6.02 3.38 -23.55
CA GLU A 16 5.17 4.52 -23.22
C GLU A 16 5.54 5.14 -21.85
N TYR A 17 6.49 4.55 -21.10
CA TYR A 17 7.14 5.18 -19.95
C TYR A 17 8.35 6.00 -20.41
N PHE A 18 8.65 7.07 -19.69
CA PHE A 18 9.77 7.92 -20.05
C PHE A 18 11.11 7.24 -19.73
N ALA A 19 11.84 6.89 -20.80
CA ALA A 19 13.18 6.32 -20.70
C ALA A 19 14.29 7.31 -21.13
N GLY A 20 13.90 8.55 -21.49
CA GLY A 20 14.76 9.59 -22.04
C GLY A 20 14.33 10.02 -23.44
N ALA A 21 14.49 11.28 -23.78
CA ALA A 21 14.08 11.82 -25.09
C ALA A 21 14.78 11.13 -26.28
N SER A 22 15.97 10.58 -26.08
CA SER A 22 16.72 9.83 -27.12
C SER A 22 16.08 8.49 -27.50
N TYR A 23 15.16 7.97 -26.70
CA TYR A 23 14.41 6.74 -26.99
C TYR A 23 13.06 7.01 -27.66
N ALA A 24 12.63 8.27 -27.75
CA ALA A 24 11.42 8.65 -28.44
C ALA A 24 11.62 8.62 -29.96
N ALA A 25 10.70 8.00 -30.66
CA ALA A 25 10.71 7.90 -32.11
C ALA A 25 9.28 7.80 -32.66
N GLU A 26 9.09 8.11 -33.95
CA GLU A 26 7.83 7.90 -34.63
C GLU A 26 7.52 6.39 -34.75
N MET A 27 6.68 5.89 -33.83
CA MET A 27 6.24 4.50 -33.74
C MET A 27 4.71 4.40 -33.75
N PRO A 28 4.11 3.21 -33.89
CA PRO A 28 2.64 3.10 -33.92
C PRO A 28 1.94 3.73 -32.70
N ASN A 29 2.59 3.69 -31.54
CA ASN A 29 2.09 4.21 -30.25
C ASN A 29 2.93 5.38 -29.69
N MET A 30 3.70 6.05 -30.56
CA MET A 30 4.49 7.24 -30.18
C MET A 30 4.64 8.19 -31.38
N THR A 31 4.49 9.50 -31.16
CA THR A 31 4.59 10.52 -32.21
C THR A 31 4.99 11.88 -31.65
N ALA A 32 5.61 12.71 -32.49
CA ALA A 32 5.81 14.13 -32.21
C ALA A 32 4.57 15.00 -32.53
N GLU A 33 3.54 14.45 -33.19
CA GLU A 33 2.29 15.16 -33.49
C GLU A 33 1.44 15.31 -32.23
N SER A 34 1.01 16.55 -31.90
CA SER A 34 0.19 16.88 -30.75
C SER A 34 -1.29 17.07 -31.07
N ASP A 35 -1.63 17.26 -32.33
CA ASP A 35 -3.01 17.49 -32.76
C ASP A 35 -3.82 16.21 -32.74
N PRO A 36 -4.85 16.07 -31.86
CA PRO A 36 -5.67 14.86 -31.78
C PRO A 36 -6.31 14.44 -33.11
N ALA A 37 -6.54 15.36 -34.05
CA ALA A 37 -7.09 15.06 -35.37
C ALA A 37 -6.05 14.47 -36.34
N LYS A 38 -4.75 14.68 -36.07
CA LYS A 38 -3.64 14.29 -36.96
C LYS A 38 -2.80 13.12 -36.43
N VAL A 39 -2.84 12.84 -35.11
CA VAL A 39 -2.08 11.71 -34.56
C VAL A 39 -2.43 10.42 -35.29
N ARG A 40 -1.49 9.49 -35.36
CA ARG A 40 -1.65 8.18 -36.05
C ARG A 40 -2.84 7.37 -35.54
N TRP A 41 -3.25 7.63 -34.31
CA TRP A 41 -4.37 6.98 -33.62
C TRP A 41 -5.61 7.89 -33.48
N SER A 42 -5.75 8.93 -34.32
CA SER A 42 -6.87 9.88 -34.26
C SER A 42 -8.24 9.21 -34.19
N ARG A 43 -8.44 8.10 -34.91
CA ARG A 43 -9.71 7.31 -34.91
C ARG A 43 -10.06 6.69 -33.57
N PHE A 44 -9.10 6.59 -32.65
CA PHE A 44 -9.32 6.04 -31.30
C PHE A 44 -9.47 7.11 -30.22
N ILE A 45 -9.29 8.37 -30.55
CA ILE A 45 -9.38 9.47 -29.59
C ILE A 45 -10.77 9.44 -28.90
N GLY A 46 -10.76 9.55 -27.57
CA GLY A 46 -11.95 9.47 -26.73
C GLY A 46 -12.45 8.05 -26.41
N LYS A 47 -11.90 7.00 -27.04
CA LYS A 47 -12.29 5.60 -26.81
C LYS A 47 -11.39 4.95 -25.79
N ASN A 48 -11.99 4.38 -24.73
CA ASN A 48 -11.28 3.63 -23.70
C ASN A 48 -10.01 4.32 -23.17
N GLY A 49 -10.10 5.62 -22.86
CA GLY A 49 -9.00 6.42 -22.36
C GLY A 49 -7.87 6.73 -23.35
N VAL A 50 -8.09 6.50 -24.65
CA VAL A 50 -7.14 6.91 -25.68
C VAL A 50 -7.24 8.42 -25.90
N GLY A 51 -6.10 9.09 -25.86
CA GLY A 51 -5.95 10.52 -26.05
C GLY A 51 -4.60 10.86 -26.67
N VAL A 52 -4.13 12.07 -26.41
CA VAL A 52 -2.77 12.52 -26.73
C VAL A 52 -2.15 12.96 -25.42
N TYR A 53 -1.22 12.15 -24.90
CA TYR A 53 -0.60 12.37 -23.61
C TYR A 53 0.89 12.59 -23.78
N GLU A 54 1.44 13.55 -23.09
CA GLU A 54 2.88 13.79 -23.10
C GLU A 54 3.65 12.53 -22.67
N TYR A 55 4.72 12.23 -23.41
CA TYR A 55 5.61 11.12 -23.12
C TYR A 55 6.38 11.36 -21.81
N ASP A 56 6.70 12.63 -21.53
CA ASP A 56 7.34 13.09 -20.30
C ASP A 56 6.56 14.30 -19.75
N ASN A 57 6.50 14.42 -18.43
CA ASN A 57 5.88 15.57 -17.75
C ASN A 57 6.64 16.90 -17.97
N GLY A 58 7.77 16.89 -18.66
CA GLY A 58 8.61 18.06 -18.98
C GLY A 58 8.41 18.65 -20.37
N GLY A 59 7.45 18.15 -21.16
CA GLY A 59 7.13 18.73 -22.47
C GLY A 59 8.24 18.55 -23.51
N ASN A 60 8.75 17.33 -23.72
CA ASN A 60 9.79 17.04 -24.72
C ASN A 60 9.30 16.94 -26.16
N GLY A 61 8.03 17.28 -26.42
CA GLY A 61 7.43 17.28 -27.75
C GLY A 61 7.08 15.89 -28.32
N TRP A 62 7.06 14.85 -27.47
CA TRP A 62 6.64 13.51 -27.82
C TRP A 62 5.38 13.10 -27.08
N TYR A 63 4.51 12.34 -27.73
CA TYR A 63 3.19 11.96 -27.22
C TYR A 63 2.94 10.46 -27.37
N ARG A 64 2.13 9.91 -26.45
CA ARG A 64 1.65 8.53 -26.40
C ARG A 64 0.12 8.47 -26.35
N PRO A 65 -0.51 7.34 -26.71
CA PRO A 65 -1.96 7.24 -26.84
C PRO A 65 -2.71 7.05 -25.52
N HIS A 66 -2.05 6.57 -24.43
CA HIS A 66 -2.79 6.14 -23.26
C HIS A 66 -2.00 6.32 -21.94
N GLN A 67 -2.72 6.58 -20.83
CA GLN A 67 -2.11 6.74 -19.50
C GLN A 67 -1.77 5.39 -18.82
N ASN A 68 -2.56 4.34 -19.07
CA ASN A 68 -2.47 3.05 -18.35
C ASN A 68 -2.29 1.85 -19.31
N CYS A 69 -1.40 1.98 -20.30
CA CYS A 69 -1.11 0.91 -21.27
C CYS A 69 -0.07 -0.08 -20.72
N LYS A 70 -0.11 -1.34 -21.20
CA LYS A 70 0.92 -2.35 -20.99
C LYS A 70 2.31 -1.89 -21.47
N MET A 71 2.39 -1.06 -22.50
CA MET A 71 3.65 -0.46 -22.97
C MET A 71 4.20 0.63 -22.04
N ARG A 72 3.41 1.06 -21.05
CA ARG A 72 3.85 2.00 -20.02
C ARG A 72 4.15 1.32 -18.68
N PHE A 73 3.40 0.27 -18.33
CA PHE A 73 3.50 -0.41 -17.03
C PHE A 73 3.58 -1.92 -17.19
N LEU A 74 4.53 -2.55 -16.50
CA LEU A 74 4.78 -3.98 -16.60
C LEU A 74 3.82 -4.85 -15.77
N GLY A 75 3.08 -4.26 -14.82
CA GLY A 75 2.18 -4.97 -13.90
C GLY A 75 1.12 -5.84 -14.62
N LYS A 76 0.69 -6.93 -13.98
CA LYS A 76 -0.30 -7.87 -14.53
C LYS A 76 -1.66 -7.21 -14.78
N GLN A 77 -2.01 -6.20 -13.99
CA GLN A 77 -3.26 -5.44 -14.05
C GLN A 77 -3.39 -4.55 -15.30
N TYR A 78 -2.28 -4.26 -15.99
CA TYR A 78 -2.33 -3.40 -17.18
C TYR A 78 -2.49 -4.23 -18.45
N ALA A 79 -3.42 -3.81 -19.32
CA ALA A 79 -3.63 -4.35 -20.65
C ALA A 79 -3.00 -3.45 -21.73
N PHE A 80 -2.86 -3.95 -22.96
CA PHE A 80 -2.58 -3.07 -24.10
C PHE A 80 -3.76 -2.14 -24.35
N CYS A 81 -3.49 -0.86 -24.62
CA CYS A 81 -4.52 0.07 -25.07
C CYS A 81 -5.02 -0.28 -26.49
N GLU A 82 -6.10 0.34 -26.95
CA GLU A 82 -6.71 0.01 -28.24
C GLU A 82 -5.76 0.24 -29.43
N VAL A 83 -4.92 1.28 -29.35
CA VAL A 83 -3.89 1.53 -30.38
C VAL A 83 -2.88 0.39 -30.48
N CYS A 84 -2.36 -0.07 -29.34
CA CYS A 84 -1.40 -1.15 -29.29
C CYS A 84 -2.02 -2.49 -29.71
N LYS A 85 -3.24 -2.79 -29.26
CA LYS A 85 -3.99 -3.98 -29.69
C LYS A 85 -4.20 -4.01 -31.21
N GLU A 86 -4.57 -2.88 -31.78
CA GLU A 86 -4.79 -2.77 -33.21
C GLU A 86 -3.49 -3.01 -34.00
N GLN A 87 -2.39 -2.42 -33.57
CA GLN A 87 -1.10 -2.63 -34.23
C GLN A 87 -0.64 -4.08 -34.13
N ILE A 88 -0.84 -4.75 -33.00
CA ILE A 88 -0.56 -6.18 -32.84
C ILE A 88 -1.39 -7.00 -33.83
N ARG A 89 -2.71 -6.74 -33.92
CA ARG A 89 -3.59 -7.42 -34.88
C ARG A 89 -3.14 -7.21 -36.33
N LYS A 90 -2.77 -5.99 -36.69
CA LYS A 90 -2.24 -5.66 -38.03
C LYS A 90 -1.01 -6.49 -38.36
N THR A 91 -0.07 -6.58 -37.42
CA THR A 91 1.16 -7.34 -37.60
C THR A 91 0.87 -8.82 -37.85
N PHE A 92 0.00 -9.44 -37.05
CA PHE A 92 -0.36 -10.85 -37.25
C PHE A 92 -1.14 -11.13 -38.53
N CYS A 93 -1.80 -10.12 -39.12
CA CYS A 93 -2.53 -10.27 -40.37
C CYS A 93 -1.72 -9.86 -41.59
N GLN A 94 -0.56 -9.25 -41.43
CA GLN A 94 0.21 -8.63 -42.53
C GLN A 94 0.66 -9.62 -43.61
N ASP A 95 1.00 -10.84 -43.21
CA ASP A 95 1.52 -11.88 -44.12
C ASP A 95 0.44 -12.91 -44.47
N SER A 96 -0.81 -12.70 -44.09
CA SER A 96 -1.92 -13.61 -44.33
C SER A 96 -2.67 -13.23 -45.61
N ASN A 97 -2.60 -14.08 -46.61
CA ASN A 97 -3.47 -13.98 -47.80
C ASN A 97 -4.91 -14.45 -47.53
N VAL A 98 -5.20 -14.84 -46.30
CA VAL A 98 -6.55 -15.31 -45.90
C VAL A 98 -7.43 -14.10 -45.53
N THR A 99 -8.62 -14.08 -46.07
CA THR A 99 -9.67 -13.13 -45.74
C THR A 99 -10.23 -13.43 -44.34
N LYS A 100 -10.26 -12.44 -43.44
CA LYS A 100 -10.78 -12.56 -42.09
C LYS A 100 -11.68 -11.38 -41.74
N LEU A 101 -12.71 -11.69 -40.97
CA LEU A 101 -13.61 -10.72 -40.40
C LEU A 101 -13.29 -10.52 -38.90
N PHE A 102 -13.24 -9.30 -38.44
CA PHE A 102 -12.97 -8.94 -37.05
C PHE A 102 -14.08 -8.04 -36.52
N PHE A 103 -14.57 -8.31 -35.31
CA PHE A 103 -15.46 -7.42 -34.59
C PHE A 103 -14.66 -6.52 -33.65
N GLN A 104 -14.80 -5.22 -33.77
CA GLN A 104 -14.04 -4.22 -33.03
C GLN A 104 -14.91 -3.08 -32.51
N PRO A 105 -15.59 -3.24 -31.38
CA PRO A 105 -16.44 -2.20 -30.79
C PRO A 105 -15.65 -1.04 -30.16
N TYR A 106 -14.32 -1.11 -30.10
CA TYR A 106 -13.42 -0.05 -29.58
C TYR A 106 -13.80 0.49 -28.19
N ALA A 107 -14.41 -0.33 -27.34
CA ALA A 107 -14.98 0.07 -26.06
C ALA A 107 -16.14 1.08 -26.14
N ASP A 108 -16.83 1.17 -27.29
CA ASP A 108 -18.08 1.89 -27.37
C ASP A 108 -19.13 1.20 -26.46
N MET A 109 -19.85 2.01 -25.69
CA MET A 109 -20.96 1.57 -24.88
C MET A 109 -22.25 1.65 -25.71
N PHE A 110 -23.05 0.61 -25.67
CA PHE A 110 -24.34 0.58 -26.35
C PHE A 110 -25.46 0.66 -25.32
N TYR A 111 -26.36 1.60 -25.52
CA TYR A 111 -27.49 1.80 -24.62
C TYR A 111 -28.82 1.44 -25.26
N GLU A 112 -29.78 1.02 -24.43
CA GLU A 112 -31.16 0.82 -24.88
C GLU A 112 -31.68 2.09 -25.56
N SER A 113 -32.31 1.91 -26.73
CA SER A 113 -32.81 3.00 -27.56
C SER A 113 -34.02 2.53 -28.38
N ASP A 114 -34.72 3.46 -29.01
CA ASP A 114 -35.89 3.10 -29.81
C ASP A 114 -35.56 2.31 -31.09
N THR A 115 -34.34 2.49 -31.64
CA THR A 115 -34.00 1.97 -32.98
C THR A 115 -32.89 0.95 -33.02
N GLY A 116 -32.20 0.63 -31.94
CA GLY A 116 -31.05 -0.26 -31.96
C GLY A 116 -29.86 0.28 -32.80
N LYS A 117 -28.69 -0.20 -32.51
CA LYS A 117 -27.44 0.20 -33.20
C LYS A 117 -27.03 -0.87 -34.20
N ASP A 118 -26.87 -0.48 -35.47
CA ASP A 118 -26.31 -1.41 -36.49
C ASP A 118 -24.83 -1.69 -36.21
N MET A 119 -24.54 -2.97 -35.97
CA MET A 119 -23.20 -3.42 -35.63
C MET A 119 -22.29 -3.61 -36.85
N ARG A 120 -22.73 -3.37 -38.09
CA ARG A 120 -21.89 -3.52 -39.29
C ARG A 120 -20.65 -2.62 -39.21
N GLU A 121 -20.77 -1.40 -38.74
CA GLU A 121 -19.66 -0.45 -38.63
C GLU A 121 -18.51 -0.94 -37.73
N TYR A 122 -18.77 -1.89 -36.83
CA TYR A 122 -17.77 -2.47 -35.94
C TYR A 122 -17.08 -3.72 -36.50
N PHE A 123 -17.47 -4.17 -37.67
CA PHE A 123 -16.77 -5.24 -38.38
C PHE A 123 -15.73 -4.68 -39.33
N ILE A 124 -14.59 -5.36 -39.40
CA ILE A 124 -13.49 -5.03 -40.30
C ILE A 124 -13.10 -6.29 -41.08
N LEU A 125 -13.25 -6.25 -42.38
CA LEU A 125 -12.74 -7.28 -43.30
C LEU A 125 -11.28 -7.00 -43.62
N ARG A 126 -10.41 -7.98 -43.43
CA ARG A 126 -8.96 -7.88 -43.73
C ARG A 126 -8.48 -9.00 -44.61
N ARG A 127 -7.57 -8.62 -45.51
CA ARG A 127 -6.70 -9.55 -46.27
C ARG A 127 -5.36 -8.89 -46.44
N GLY A 128 -4.32 -9.43 -45.79
CA GLY A 128 -3.00 -8.80 -45.77
C GLY A 128 -3.06 -7.38 -45.17
N LYS A 129 -2.64 -6.38 -45.94
CA LYS A 129 -2.68 -4.96 -45.53
C LYS A 129 -4.00 -4.25 -45.84
N ASN A 130 -4.88 -4.88 -46.57
CA ASN A 130 -6.14 -4.27 -47.00
C ASN A 130 -7.23 -4.45 -45.94
N GLU A 131 -7.93 -3.35 -45.63
CA GLU A 131 -9.02 -3.30 -44.68
C GLU A 131 -10.25 -2.65 -45.31
N ILE A 132 -11.42 -3.23 -45.08
CA ILE A 132 -12.70 -2.66 -45.44
C ILE A 132 -13.57 -2.71 -44.19
N THR A 133 -14.13 -1.56 -43.81
CA THR A 133 -15.10 -1.48 -42.70
C THR A 133 -16.45 -2.07 -43.14
N GLY A 134 -17.17 -2.72 -42.21
CA GLY A 134 -18.36 -3.50 -42.53
C GLY A 134 -19.54 -2.66 -43.07
N ASP A 135 -19.61 -1.37 -42.75
CA ASP A 135 -20.55 -0.43 -43.36
C ASP A 135 -20.40 -0.32 -44.90
N LYS A 136 -19.15 -0.47 -45.39
CA LYS A 136 -18.83 -0.43 -46.82
C LYS A 136 -19.04 -1.74 -47.52
N LEU A 137 -19.28 -2.82 -46.80
CA LEU A 137 -19.56 -4.14 -47.40
C LEU A 137 -21.04 -4.31 -47.80
N GLY A 138 -21.94 -3.43 -47.32
CA GLY A 138 -23.35 -3.45 -47.67
C GLY A 138 -24.01 -4.83 -47.46
N ASP A 139 -24.75 -5.29 -48.43
CA ASP A 139 -25.46 -6.57 -48.37
C ASP A 139 -24.58 -7.81 -48.45
N ALA A 140 -23.30 -7.62 -48.82
CA ALA A 140 -22.31 -8.72 -48.80
C ALA A 140 -21.95 -9.14 -47.34
N LEU A 141 -22.24 -8.31 -46.33
CA LEU A 141 -22.10 -8.65 -44.93
C LEU A 141 -23.47 -8.89 -44.30
N THR A 142 -23.81 -10.12 -43.98
CA THR A 142 -25.02 -10.49 -43.30
C THR A 142 -24.75 -10.61 -41.80
N LEU A 143 -25.60 -9.99 -40.95
CA LEU A 143 -25.59 -10.11 -39.50
C LEU A 143 -26.85 -10.85 -39.02
N THR A 144 -26.64 -11.86 -38.20
CA THR A 144 -27.70 -12.56 -37.48
C THR A 144 -27.47 -12.32 -35.98
N TYR A 145 -28.47 -11.78 -35.32
CA TYR A 145 -28.43 -11.50 -33.88
C TYR A 145 -29.13 -12.61 -33.09
N LYS A 146 -28.56 -13.00 -31.98
CA LYS A 146 -29.10 -13.94 -31.02
C LYS A 146 -29.11 -13.37 -29.62
N ASP A 147 -30.17 -13.70 -28.83
CA ASP A 147 -30.20 -13.35 -27.41
C ASP A 147 -29.26 -14.23 -26.56
N ALA A 148 -29.29 -14.03 -25.24
CA ALA A 148 -28.44 -14.79 -24.30
C ALA A 148 -28.78 -16.30 -24.29
N ASP A 149 -30.00 -16.68 -24.66
CA ASP A 149 -30.48 -18.07 -24.73
C ASP A 149 -30.14 -18.71 -26.11
N GLY A 150 -29.61 -17.93 -27.05
CA GLY A 150 -29.25 -18.39 -28.39
C GLY A 150 -30.38 -18.32 -29.42
N ASN A 151 -31.54 -17.74 -29.08
CA ASN A 151 -32.64 -17.55 -30.00
C ASN A 151 -32.37 -16.41 -30.96
N VAL A 152 -32.74 -16.56 -32.22
CA VAL A 152 -32.58 -15.50 -33.22
C VAL A 152 -33.54 -14.35 -32.93
N VAL A 153 -32.96 -13.16 -32.80
CA VAL A 153 -33.70 -11.92 -32.62
C VAL A 153 -34.06 -11.33 -33.98
N SER A 154 -35.32 -10.97 -34.13
CA SER A 154 -35.83 -10.34 -35.36
C SER A 154 -35.40 -8.88 -35.38
N GLY A 155 -34.59 -8.51 -36.39
CA GLY A 155 -34.08 -7.14 -36.54
C GLY A 155 -32.85 -6.84 -35.67
N ILE A 156 -32.54 -5.57 -35.52
CA ILE A 156 -31.41 -5.07 -34.72
C ILE A 156 -31.85 -5.00 -33.26
N PRO A 157 -31.14 -5.67 -32.32
CA PRO A 157 -31.45 -5.56 -30.91
C PRO A 157 -31.41 -4.11 -30.40
N ASN A 158 -32.40 -3.73 -29.60
CA ASN A 158 -32.53 -2.37 -29.07
C ASN A 158 -32.83 -2.32 -27.57
N LYS A 159 -32.98 -3.47 -26.92
CA LYS A 159 -33.23 -3.61 -25.48
C LYS A 159 -31.95 -4.00 -24.73
N ALA A 160 -31.85 -3.59 -23.48
CA ALA A 160 -30.77 -3.97 -22.62
C ALA A 160 -30.64 -5.49 -22.52
N GLY A 161 -29.41 -6.00 -22.64
CA GLY A 161 -29.11 -7.43 -22.64
C GLY A 161 -27.81 -7.77 -23.36
N THR A 162 -27.36 -9.01 -23.22
CA THR A 162 -26.20 -9.53 -23.95
C THR A 162 -26.63 -10.27 -25.19
N TYR A 163 -26.03 -9.94 -26.30
CA TYR A 163 -26.34 -10.48 -27.61
C TYR A 163 -25.10 -11.08 -28.27
N THR A 164 -25.35 -12.11 -29.07
CA THR A 164 -24.33 -12.71 -29.95
C THR A 164 -24.65 -12.33 -31.39
N ILE A 165 -23.64 -11.96 -32.16
CA ILE A 165 -23.73 -11.65 -33.59
C ILE A 165 -22.98 -12.73 -34.37
N GLU A 166 -23.68 -13.34 -35.30
CA GLU A 166 -23.09 -14.18 -36.35
C GLU A 166 -22.99 -13.34 -37.62
N ALA A 167 -21.77 -12.87 -37.93
CA ALA A 167 -21.50 -12.09 -39.12
C ALA A 167 -20.91 -12.97 -40.21
N THR A 168 -21.47 -12.92 -41.44
CA THR A 168 -20.99 -13.67 -42.61
C THR A 168 -20.79 -12.72 -43.77
N PHE A 169 -19.57 -12.68 -44.28
CA PHE A 169 -19.24 -12.04 -45.54
C PHE A 169 -19.34 -13.07 -46.67
N ALA A 170 -20.14 -12.79 -47.68
CA ALA A 170 -20.44 -13.75 -48.76
C ALA A 170 -19.26 -14.07 -49.68
N GLY A 171 -18.26 -13.17 -49.66
CA GLY A 171 -17.12 -13.23 -50.60
C GLY A 171 -17.41 -12.41 -51.88
N ASP A 172 -16.34 -12.03 -52.56
CA ASP A 172 -16.37 -11.38 -53.87
C ASP A 172 -15.18 -11.87 -54.73
N SER A 173 -14.89 -11.19 -55.85
CA SER A 173 -13.77 -11.54 -56.74
C SER A 173 -12.38 -11.29 -56.08
N THR A 174 -12.30 -10.53 -54.97
CA THR A 174 -11.05 -10.13 -54.33
C THR A 174 -10.88 -10.81 -52.96
N TYR A 175 -11.98 -11.00 -52.24
CA TYR A 175 -12.00 -11.47 -50.86
C TYR A 175 -12.79 -12.77 -50.75
N GLU A 176 -12.23 -13.75 -50.07
CA GLU A 176 -12.86 -15.04 -49.83
C GLU A 176 -14.02 -14.90 -48.80
N LYS A 177 -15.00 -15.78 -48.90
CA LYS A 177 -16.07 -15.92 -47.89
C LYS A 177 -15.47 -16.17 -46.52
N CYS A 178 -15.95 -15.47 -45.51
CA CYS A 178 -15.56 -15.69 -44.12
C CYS A 178 -16.70 -15.34 -43.17
N SER A 179 -16.60 -15.83 -41.93
CA SER A 179 -17.56 -15.53 -40.87
C SER A 179 -16.86 -15.26 -39.54
N GLN A 180 -17.55 -14.55 -38.66
CA GLN A 180 -17.11 -14.23 -37.32
C GLN A 180 -18.32 -14.25 -36.39
N THR A 181 -18.18 -14.92 -35.23
CA THR A 181 -19.12 -14.79 -34.12
C THR A 181 -18.53 -13.86 -33.07
N ALA A 182 -19.32 -12.94 -32.56
CA ALA A 182 -18.93 -11.97 -31.54
C ALA A 182 -20.09 -11.73 -30.58
N SER A 183 -19.80 -11.25 -29.39
CA SER A 183 -20.79 -10.84 -28.39
C SER A 183 -20.64 -9.36 -28.06
N TYR A 184 -21.76 -8.72 -27.72
CA TYR A 184 -21.82 -7.34 -27.23
C TYR A 184 -22.96 -7.21 -26.25
N THR A 185 -22.93 -6.16 -25.42
CA THR A 185 -23.97 -5.88 -24.44
C THR A 185 -24.59 -4.52 -24.73
N ILE A 186 -25.92 -4.44 -24.66
CA ILE A 186 -26.68 -3.19 -24.63
C ILE A 186 -27.00 -2.92 -23.16
N GLU A 187 -26.58 -1.78 -22.67
CA GLU A 187 -26.80 -1.32 -21.31
C GLU A 187 -28.09 -0.50 -21.22
N LEU A 188 -28.61 -0.35 -20.00
CA LEU A 188 -29.69 0.62 -19.74
C LEU A 188 -29.19 2.05 -19.95
N PRO A 189 -30.08 3.03 -20.28
CA PRO A 189 -29.70 4.42 -20.38
C PRO A 189 -28.96 4.95 -19.14
N ASP A 190 -27.97 5.79 -19.35
CA ASP A 190 -27.19 6.38 -18.25
C ASP A 190 -27.93 7.57 -17.62
N LEU A 191 -28.92 7.29 -16.78
CA LEU A 191 -29.74 8.27 -16.06
C LEU A 191 -29.25 8.54 -14.64
N ILE A 192 -28.26 7.77 -14.16
CA ILE A 192 -27.78 7.82 -12.77
C ILE A 192 -26.45 8.57 -12.70
N THR A 193 -26.40 9.62 -11.90
CA THR A 193 -25.11 10.12 -11.39
C THR A 193 -24.86 9.45 -10.05
N LEU A 194 -23.75 8.75 -9.93
CA LEU A 194 -23.36 7.97 -8.75
C LEU A 194 -22.00 8.38 -8.28
N ASP A 195 -21.90 8.76 -7.01
CA ASP A 195 -20.63 9.02 -6.34
C ASP A 195 -20.54 8.28 -5.01
N VAL A 196 -19.47 7.50 -4.88
CA VAL A 196 -19.11 6.78 -3.66
C VAL A 196 -17.64 7.03 -3.41
N PRO A 197 -17.30 7.93 -2.49
CA PRO A 197 -15.89 8.24 -2.20
C PRO A 197 -15.23 7.04 -1.51
N SER A 198 -14.00 6.75 -1.89
CA SER A 198 -13.13 5.90 -1.09
C SER A 198 -12.88 6.55 0.26
N LYS A 199 -12.78 5.76 1.32
CA LYS A 199 -12.66 6.28 2.68
C LYS A 199 -11.68 5.48 3.53
N VAL A 200 -11.24 6.11 4.60
CA VAL A 200 -10.55 5.43 5.69
C VAL A 200 -11.58 4.71 6.57
N TYR A 201 -11.25 3.52 7.01
CA TYR A 201 -12.09 2.70 7.88
C TYR A 201 -12.43 3.41 9.20
N ASP A 202 -13.71 3.50 9.49
CA ASP A 202 -14.27 4.10 10.71
C ASP A 202 -15.39 3.25 11.32
N GLY A 203 -15.49 1.98 10.91
CA GLY A 203 -16.55 1.07 11.34
C GLY A 203 -17.90 1.31 10.66
N LYS A 204 -17.97 2.21 9.66
CA LYS A 204 -19.19 2.55 8.94
C LYS A 204 -19.04 2.35 7.44
N PRO A 205 -20.14 2.10 6.69
CA PRO A 205 -20.08 2.04 5.26
C PRO A 205 -19.67 3.37 4.62
N ALA A 206 -19.24 3.33 3.36
CA ALA A 206 -19.03 4.52 2.57
C ALA A 206 -20.37 5.20 2.23
N ASP A 207 -20.35 6.54 2.12
CA ASP A 207 -21.53 7.31 1.76
C ASP A 207 -21.91 7.03 0.31
N LEU A 208 -23.19 6.71 0.08
CA LEU A 208 -23.76 6.47 -1.24
C LEU A 208 -24.52 7.73 -1.69
N ASN A 209 -23.90 8.52 -2.56
CA ASN A 209 -24.48 9.73 -3.12
C ASN A 209 -24.93 9.49 -4.56
N TYR A 210 -26.18 9.78 -4.88
CA TYR A 210 -26.67 9.60 -6.22
C TYR A 210 -27.81 10.58 -6.57
N THR A 211 -27.99 10.78 -7.86
CA THR A 211 -29.18 11.41 -8.45
C THR A 211 -29.66 10.58 -9.63
N VAL A 212 -30.97 10.57 -9.87
CA VAL A 212 -31.58 9.88 -11.01
C VAL A 212 -32.34 10.92 -11.85
N ASN A 213 -31.90 11.09 -13.09
CA ASN A 213 -32.57 12.01 -14.04
C ASN A 213 -33.74 11.27 -14.72
N TYR A 214 -34.84 11.14 -14.00
CA TYR A 214 -36.07 10.49 -14.47
C TYR A 214 -37.29 11.28 -13.98
N ASP A 215 -38.25 11.52 -14.88
CA ASP A 215 -39.39 12.44 -14.67
C ASP A 215 -40.59 11.80 -13.99
N LYS A 216 -40.52 10.49 -13.71
CA LYS A 216 -41.59 9.74 -13.06
C LYS A 216 -41.11 9.19 -11.71
N ASP A 217 -42.02 8.66 -10.90
CA ASP A 217 -41.71 7.99 -9.64
C ASP A 217 -40.80 6.77 -9.87
N TYR A 218 -39.74 6.65 -9.10
CA TYR A 218 -38.80 5.54 -9.16
C TYR A 218 -38.48 4.99 -7.77
N THR A 219 -37.89 3.78 -7.75
CA THR A 219 -37.25 3.17 -6.60
C THR A 219 -35.82 2.81 -6.97
N VAL A 220 -34.94 2.71 -5.97
CA VAL A 220 -33.53 2.39 -6.19
C VAL A 220 -33.14 1.18 -5.36
N LYS A 221 -32.29 0.33 -5.92
CA LYS A 221 -31.63 -0.76 -5.20
C LYS A 221 -30.12 -0.65 -5.40
N ALA A 222 -29.37 -0.85 -4.33
CA ALA A 222 -27.92 -0.95 -4.37
C ALA A 222 -27.52 -2.41 -4.17
N HIS A 223 -26.53 -2.87 -4.92
CA HIS A 223 -25.92 -4.17 -4.79
C HIS A 223 -24.42 -4.03 -4.79
N TYR A 224 -23.75 -4.61 -3.80
CA TYR A 224 -22.31 -4.46 -3.57
C TYR A 224 -21.60 -5.76 -3.87
N LYS A 225 -20.51 -5.64 -4.64
CA LYS A 225 -19.56 -6.73 -4.88
C LYS A 225 -18.17 -6.27 -4.53
N GLY A 226 -17.30 -7.19 -4.13
CA GLY A 226 -15.94 -6.83 -3.84
C GLY A 226 -15.12 -8.00 -3.38
N THR A 227 -13.89 -7.69 -3.02
CA THR A 227 -12.95 -8.63 -2.42
C THR A 227 -12.41 -8.06 -1.14
N VAL A 228 -12.55 -8.80 -0.07
CA VAL A 228 -11.91 -8.54 1.22
C VAL A 228 -10.62 -9.35 1.22
N PRO A 229 -9.45 -8.73 1.13
CA PRO A 229 -8.19 -9.46 1.22
C PRO A 229 -8.04 -10.03 2.62
N TYR A 230 -7.84 -11.33 2.73
CA TYR A 230 -7.71 -12.04 4.00
C TYR A 230 -6.26 -12.40 4.31
N ALA A 231 -5.53 -12.85 3.29
CA ALA A 231 -4.10 -13.14 3.34
C ALA A 231 -3.50 -12.86 1.96
N ALA A 232 -2.17 -12.91 1.83
CA ALA A 232 -1.46 -12.54 0.59
C ALA A 232 -2.03 -13.20 -0.69
N GLU A 233 -2.71 -14.35 -0.55
CA GLU A 233 -3.27 -15.11 -1.67
C GLU A 233 -4.73 -15.55 -1.44
N ILE A 234 -5.35 -15.14 -0.33
CA ILE A 234 -6.72 -15.53 0.02
C ILE A 234 -7.56 -14.26 0.11
N THR A 235 -8.61 -14.21 -0.68
CA THR A 235 -9.63 -13.16 -0.64
C THR A 235 -10.98 -13.79 -0.33
N TYR A 236 -11.81 -13.07 0.39
CA TYR A 236 -13.24 -13.39 0.47
C TYR A 236 -14.00 -12.51 -0.51
N ASP A 237 -14.87 -13.12 -1.26
CA ASP A 237 -15.78 -12.40 -2.13
C ASP A 237 -16.93 -11.80 -1.29
N TYR A 238 -17.18 -10.53 -1.51
CA TYR A 238 -18.33 -9.83 -0.97
C TYR A 238 -19.39 -9.73 -2.07
N ASP A 239 -20.60 -10.19 -1.80
CA ASP A 239 -21.75 -10.15 -2.73
C ASP A 239 -23.02 -9.98 -1.89
N SER A 240 -23.54 -8.73 -1.77
CA SER A 240 -24.63 -8.39 -0.85
C SER A 240 -25.36 -7.11 -1.25
N ASP A 241 -26.62 -6.97 -0.82
CA ASP A 241 -27.37 -5.71 -0.90
C ASP A 241 -27.07 -4.79 0.32
N GLU A 242 -26.36 -5.28 1.33
CA GLU A 242 -25.89 -4.47 2.45
C GLU A 242 -24.57 -3.79 2.09
N ALA A 243 -24.41 -2.52 2.53
CA ALA A 243 -23.18 -1.79 2.28
C ALA A 243 -22.02 -2.35 3.13
N PRO A 244 -20.85 -2.64 2.52
CA PRO A 244 -19.71 -3.17 3.27
C PRO A 244 -19.12 -2.13 4.21
N VAL A 245 -18.70 -2.59 5.39
CA VAL A 245 -17.98 -1.77 6.39
C VAL A 245 -16.51 -2.17 6.49
N THR A 246 -16.16 -3.39 6.11
CA THR A 246 -14.79 -3.92 6.26
C THR A 246 -13.84 -3.30 5.22
N PRO A 247 -12.58 -3.02 5.56
CA PRO A 247 -11.60 -2.60 4.57
C PRO A 247 -11.48 -3.60 3.42
N GLY A 248 -11.46 -3.08 2.19
CA GLY A 248 -11.45 -3.88 0.98
C GLY A 248 -11.69 -3.03 -0.27
N ARG A 249 -11.73 -3.69 -1.41
CA ARG A 249 -12.07 -3.08 -2.70
C ARG A 249 -13.44 -3.52 -3.13
N TYR A 250 -14.30 -2.57 -3.40
CA TYR A 250 -15.70 -2.79 -3.67
C TYR A 250 -16.15 -2.09 -4.93
N SER A 251 -17.18 -2.62 -5.53
CA SER A 251 -18.04 -1.95 -6.50
C SER A 251 -19.46 -1.93 -5.99
N VAL A 252 -20.16 -0.82 -6.15
CA VAL A 252 -21.60 -0.74 -5.94
C VAL A 252 -22.29 -0.55 -7.27
N THR A 253 -23.31 -1.38 -7.54
CA THR A 253 -24.21 -1.23 -8.67
C THR A 253 -25.55 -0.69 -8.16
N LEU A 254 -25.86 0.53 -8.57
CA LEU A 254 -27.14 1.19 -8.26
C LEU A 254 -28.08 0.99 -9.44
N THR A 255 -29.24 0.39 -9.22
CA THR A 255 -30.25 0.19 -10.26
C THR A 255 -31.53 0.95 -9.88
N ALA A 256 -31.98 1.82 -10.77
CA ALA A 256 -33.27 2.51 -10.66
C ALA A 256 -34.36 1.77 -11.41
N TYR A 257 -35.52 1.73 -10.83
CA TYR A 257 -36.73 1.04 -11.37
C TYR A 257 -37.86 2.04 -11.45
N ASP A 258 -38.60 2.04 -12.57
CA ASP A 258 -39.89 2.72 -12.66
C ASP A 258 -40.85 2.12 -11.63
N LYS A 259 -41.41 2.97 -10.77
CA LYS A 259 -42.23 2.49 -9.62
C LYS A 259 -43.56 1.89 -10.04
N ALA A 260 -44.11 2.31 -11.16
CA ALA A 260 -45.40 1.83 -11.65
C ALA A 260 -45.28 0.48 -12.34
N THR A 261 -44.19 0.26 -13.08
CA THR A 261 -44.00 -0.98 -13.88
C THR A 261 -43.08 -1.98 -13.20
N GLY A 262 -42.22 -1.55 -12.25
CA GLY A 262 -41.17 -2.36 -11.65
C GLY A 262 -40.02 -2.68 -12.61
N THR A 263 -39.99 -2.05 -13.79
CA THR A 263 -38.95 -2.29 -14.80
C THR A 263 -37.70 -1.45 -14.50
N ALA A 264 -36.53 -2.05 -14.66
CA ALA A 264 -35.28 -1.31 -14.56
C ALA A 264 -35.15 -0.25 -15.67
N ILE A 265 -34.83 0.97 -15.29
CA ILE A 265 -34.72 2.14 -16.19
C ILE A 265 -33.29 2.63 -16.36
N SER A 266 -32.41 2.39 -15.39
CA SER A 266 -31.01 2.72 -15.45
C SER A 266 -30.23 1.89 -14.44
N SER A 267 -28.95 1.66 -14.73
CA SER A 267 -28.03 1.02 -13.81
C SER A 267 -26.65 1.67 -13.92
N LYS A 268 -26.00 1.92 -12.80
CA LYS A 268 -24.66 2.53 -12.74
C LYS A 268 -23.82 1.79 -11.73
N THR A 269 -22.56 1.50 -12.09
CA THR A 269 -21.58 0.88 -11.20
C THR A 269 -20.46 1.86 -10.90
N LYS A 270 -20.02 1.89 -9.65
CA LYS A 270 -18.88 2.70 -9.18
C LYS A 270 -17.99 1.86 -8.28
N ASP A 271 -16.69 1.90 -8.56
CA ASP A 271 -15.66 1.28 -7.72
C ASP A 271 -15.22 2.26 -6.64
N TYR A 272 -14.94 1.74 -5.44
CA TYR A 272 -14.40 2.48 -4.31
C TYR A 272 -13.61 1.55 -3.40
N GLU A 273 -12.87 2.13 -2.46
CA GLU A 273 -12.02 1.38 -1.53
C GLU A 273 -12.24 1.88 -0.11
N ILE A 274 -12.29 0.96 0.85
CA ILE A 274 -12.19 1.25 2.28
C ILE A 274 -10.80 0.81 2.72
N THR A 275 -9.98 1.74 3.23
CA THR A 275 -8.58 1.49 3.62
C THR A 275 -8.38 1.69 5.11
N PHE A 276 -7.39 1.03 5.70
CA PHE A 276 -6.96 1.36 7.05
C PHE A 276 -6.14 2.64 7.08
N LYS A 277 -6.22 3.37 8.19
CA LYS A 277 -5.22 4.36 8.54
C LYS A 277 -4.06 3.66 9.24
N SER A 278 -2.85 3.92 8.78
CA SER A 278 -1.61 3.39 9.34
C SER A 278 -0.67 4.55 9.65
N THR A 279 -0.06 4.52 10.83
CA THR A 279 0.95 5.49 11.25
C THR A 279 2.28 4.77 11.48
N THR A 280 3.36 5.34 10.99
CA THR A 280 4.71 4.86 11.24
C THR A 280 5.21 5.47 12.54
N LEU A 281 5.45 4.65 13.56
CA LEU A 281 6.03 5.08 14.82
C LEU A 281 7.56 5.11 14.75
N GLN A 282 8.15 4.17 13.99
CA GLN A 282 9.58 4.09 13.73
C GLN A 282 9.81 3.38 12.42
N ASN A 283 10.66 3.98 11.57
CA ASN A 283 11.12 3.36 10.35
C ASN A 283 12.65 3.46 10.26
N ASN A 284 13.30 2.32 10.31
CA ASN A 284 14.74 2.19 10.10
C ASN A 284 15.10 1.83 8.64
N ASP A 285 14.10 1.66 7.78
CA ASP A 285 14.25 1.42 6.34
C ASP A 285 14.50 2.74 5.59
N THR A 286 15.62 3.40 5.84
CA THR A 286 15.91 4.63 5.08
C THR A 286 16.36 4.29 3.67
N ALA A 287 15.56 4.71 2.70
CA ALA A 287 15.74 4.48 1.27
C ALA A 287 16.92 5.24 0.64
N ASP A 288 17.70 6.01 1.39
CA ASP A 288 18.61 7.02 0.87
C ASP A 288 20.04 6.53 0.63
N TYR A 289 20.23 5.23 0.43
CA TYR A 289 21.57 4.71 0.17
C TYR A 289 21.68 4.13 -1.25
N PRO A 290 22.35 4.83 -2.19
CA PRO A 290 22.69 4.25 -3.49
C PRO A 290 23.65 3.07 -3.29
N GLY A 291 23.20 1.86 -3.59
CA GLY A 291 24.01 0.63 -3.50
C GLY A 291 23.88 -0.14 -2.18
N ALA A 292 23.13 0.36 -1.22
CA ALA A 292 22.72 -0.47 -0.09
C ALA A 292 21.67 -1.49 -0.56
N MET A 293 21.86 -2.76 -0.23
CA MET A 293 20.83 -3.79 -0.40
C MET A 293 19.54 -3.28 0.22
N PRO A 294 18.40 -3.43 -0.48
CA PRO A 294 17.12 -3.05 0.10
C PRO A 294 16.96 -3.76 1.43
N TYR A 295 16.64 -3.00 2.48
CA TYR A 295 16.51 -3.48 3.85
C TYR A 295 15.27 -4.34 4.03
N TYR A 296 15.20 -5.46 3.32
CA TYR A 296 14.15 -6.48 3.49
C TYR A 296 14.27 -7.22 4.83
N ASN A 297 15.22 -6.82 5.66
CA ASN A 297 15.60 -7.56 6.86
C ASN A 297 15.06 -6.97 8.15
N ASN A 298 14.62 -5.71 8.15
CA ASN A 298 14.04 -5.12 9.34
C ASN A 298 12.75 -5.84 9.71
N LYS A 299 12.65 -6.18 10.98
CA LYS A 299 11.48 -6.88 11.52
C LYS A 299 10.39 -5.86 11.76
N THR A 300 9.31 -5.93 11.02
CA THR A 300 8.18 -5.01 11.19
C THR A 300 7.22 -5.56 12.23
N ILE A 301 6.97 -4.79 13.27
CA ILE A 301 5.96 -5.02 14.30
C ILE A 301 4.79 -4.08 14.04
N VAL A 302 3.60 -4.65 13.93
CA VAL A 302 2.38 -3.91 13.66
C VAL A 302 1.49 -3.97 14.88
N PHE A 303 1.15 -2.81 15.42
CA PHE A 303 0.17 -2.67 16.49
C PHE A 303 -1.22 -2.40 15.93
N SER A 304 -2.23 -3.02 16.49
CA SER A 304 -3.63 -2.73 16.22
C SER A 304 -4.44 -2.81 17.50
N GLY A 305 -5.57 -2.11 17.54
CA GLY A 305 -6.41 -2.02 18.73
C GLY A 305 -7.59 -2.96 18.69
N GLU A 306 -8.04 -3.44 19.84
CA GLU A 306 -9.31 -4.15 20.01
C GLU A 306 -10.12 -3.52 21.12
N GLY A 307 -11.38 -3.18 20.81
CA GLY A 307 -12.24 -2.47 21.75
C GLY A 307 -11.93 -0.98 21.91
N TYR A 308 -11.15 -0.40 21.00
CA TYR A 308 -10.97 1.05 20.86
C TYR A 308 -12.00 1.57 19.85
N THR A 309 -12.89 2.46 20.29
CA THR A 309 -13.86 3.12 19.42
C THR A 309 -13.20 4.22 18.58
N ALA A 310 -13.97 4.83 17.67
CA ALA A 310 -13.47 5.98 16.88
C ALA A 310 -12.96 7.14 17.76
N GLY A 311 -13.53 7.31 18.96
CA GLY A 311 -13.10 8.33 19.93
C GLY A 311 -11.84 7.95 20.70
N ASP A 312 -11.46 6.67 20.72
CA ASP A 312 -10.35 6.15 21.51
C ASP A 312 -9.07 5.91 20.67
N GLN A 313 -9.07 6.24 19.37
CA GLN A 313 -7.93 5.93 18.48
C GLN A 313 -6.66 6.69 18.89
N SER A 314 -6.76 7.92 19.39
CA SER A 314 -5.62 8.66 19.93
C SER A 314 -5.01 7.95 21.15
N GLN A 315 -5.86 7.45 22.05
CA GLN A 315 -5.41 6.66 23.20
C GLN A 315 -4.72 5.37 22.77
N PHE A 316 -5.25 4.69 21.76
CA PHE A 316 -4.60 3.50 21.20
C PHE A 316 -3.20 3.82 20.66
N GLU A 317 -3.07 4.92 19.91
CA GLU A 317 -1.78 5.35 19.36
C GLU A 317 -0.77 5.65 20.47
N ASP A 318 -1.18 6.32 21.54
CA ASP A 318 -0.31 6.62 22.69
C ASP A 318 0.11 5.35 23.42
N VAL A 319 -0.79 4.39 23.64
CA VAL A 319 -0.45 3.07 24.21
C VAL A 319 0.54 2.33 23.30
N ALA A 320 0.37 2.37 21.98
CA ALA A 320 1.32 1.75 21.05
C ALA A 320 2.72 2.39 21.14
N LYS A 321 2.81 3.72 21.32
CA LYS A 321 4.08 4.42 21.58
C LYS A 321 4.71 3.95 22.91
N ASP A 322 3.90 3.75 23.96
CA ASP A 322 4.40 3.19 25.23
C ASP A 322 4.97 1.78 25.06
N PHE A 323 4.37 0.92 24.24
CA PHE A 323 4.95 -0.37 23.87
C PHE A 323 6.30 -0.23 23.18
N VAL A 324 6.41 0.67 22.20
CA VAL A 324 7.69 0.94 21.52
C VAL A 324 8.75 1.42 22.52
N LYS A 325 8.40 2.36 23.39
CA LYS A 325 9.28 2.85 24.44
C LYS A 325 9.73 1.74 25.38
N TYR A 326 8.80 0.86 25.80
CA TYR A 326 9.11 -0.29 26.64
C TYR A 326 10.12 -1.24 25.94
N PHE A 327 9.89 -1.60 24.66
CA PHE A 327 10.82 -2.46 23.93
C PHE A 327 12.20 -1.83 23.83
N ARG A 328 12.30 -0.55 23.51
CA ARG A 328 13.57 0.20 23.40
C ARG A 328 14.34 0.26 24.73
N SER A 329 13.66 0.15 25.88
CA SER A 329 14.28 0.15 27.20
C SER A 329 14.61 -1.25 27.74
N THR A 330 14.15 -2.32 27.07
CA THR A 330 14.21 -3.69 27.56
C THR A 330 15.17 -4.54 26.72
N GLU A 331 16.08 -5.24 27.36
CA GLU A 331 16.92 -6.24 26.70
C GLU A 331 16.09 -7.46 26.27
N PRO A 332 16.36 -8.05 25.08
CA PRO A 332 17.42 -7.73 24.13
C PRO A 332 17.00 -6.75 23.01
N PHE A 333 15.80 -6.18 23.08
CA PHE A 333 15.29 -5.25 22.04
C PHE A 333 16.06 -3.93 22.00
N LYS A 334 16.47 -3.43 23.17
CA LYS A 334 17.31 -2.23 23.29
C LYS A 334 18.55 -2.28 22.39
N GLU A 335 19.23 -3.43 22.36
CA GLU A 335 20.44 -3.65 21.60
C GLU A 335 20.21 -3.83 20.10
N ALA A 336 19.01 -4.24 19.74
CA ALA A 336 18.61 -4.59 18.38
C ALA A 336 17.59 -3.60 17.78
N ASP A 337 17.36 -2.45 18.40
CA ASP A 337 16.28 -1.53 18.02
C ASP A 337 16.37 -1.08 16.55
N THR A 338 17.59 -0.93 16.01
CA THR A 338 17.80 -0.55 14.60
C THR A 338 17.28 -1.58 13.58
N TYR A 339 16.96 -2.80 14.04
CA TYR A 339 16.41 -3.88 13.21
C TYR A 339 14.87 -3.98 13.27
N PHE A 340 14.22 -3.07 14.02
CA PHE A 340 12.78 -3.07 14.15
C PHE A 340 12.16 -1.84 13.50
N ASN A 341 11.06 -2.05 12.80
CA ASN A 341 10.13 -1.03 12.36
C ASN A 341 8.83 -1.21 13.12
N TYR A 342 8.23 -0.10 13.55
CA TYR A 342 6.98 -0.10 14.30
C TYR A 342 5.92 0.73 13.58
N HIS A 343 4.74 0.13 13.42
CA HIS A 343 3.60 0.78 12.78
C HIS A 343 2.33 0.54 13.58
N THR A 344 1.45 1.50 13.59
CA THR A 344 0.08 1.31 14.06
C THR A 344 -0.87 1.15 12.88
N VAL A 345 -1.95 0.43 13.10
CA VAL A 345 -3.10 0.34 12.19
C VAL A 345 -4.35 0.57 13.03
N GLU A 346 -5.11 1.61 12.70
CA GLU A 346 -6.35 1.92 13.38
C GLU A 346 -7.44 0.90 13.01
N THR A 347 -7.87 0.12 14.00
CA THR A 347 -8.95 -0.87 13.91
C THR A 347 -10.10 -0.39 14.79
N VAL A 348 -10.98 0.42 14.20
CA VAL A 348 -12.09 1.05 14.93
C VAL A 348 -13.13 -0.01 15.31
N SER A 349 -13.48 -0.07 16.58
CA SER A 349 -14.53 -0.90 17.14
C SER A 349 -15.82 -0.08 17.34
N ASN A 350 -16.98 -0.68 17.13
CA ASN A 350 -18.26 -0.02 17.39
C ASN A 350 -18.60 -0.01 18.90
N GLU A 351 -18.07 -0.99 19.65
CA GLU A 351 -18.22 -1.07 21.12
C GLU A 351 -16.86 -1.01 21.79
N SER A 352 -16.82 -0.36 22.96
CA SER A 352 -15.62 -0.28 23.78
C SER A 352 -15.39 -1.56 24.58
N GLY A 353 -14.10 -1.96 24.68
CA GLY A 353 -13.67 -3.16 25.38
C GLY A 353 -14.11 -4.45 24.70
N ILE A 354 -13.79 -5.58 25.35
CA ILE A 354 -14.24 -6.92 24.94
C ILE A 354 -15.13 -7.53 26.04
N GLY A 355 -15.61 -8.75 25.88
CA GLY A 355 -16.47 -9.42 26.85
C GLY A 355 -16.23 -10.92 26.92
N GLN A 356 -16.91 -11.61 27.84
CA GLN A 356 -16.99 -13.07 27.83
C GLN A 356 -17.85 -13.59 26.65
N LYS A 357 -18.61 -12.68 26.03
CA LYS A 357 -19.27 -12.88 24.73
C LYS A 357 -18.74 -11.82 23.78
N ALA A 358 -18.60 -12.20 22.53
CA ALA A 358 -18.14 -11.28 21.50
C ALA A 358 -19.03 -10.02 21.45
N LYS A 359 -18.39 -8.87 21.48
CA LYS A 359 -18.99 -7.56 21.23
C LYS A 359 -18.80 -7.17 19.76
N ASP A 360 -19.43 -6.07 19.37
CA ASP A 360 -19.23 -5.50 18.03
C ASP A 360 -17.91 -4.71 17.98
N THR A 361 -16.82 -5.45 17.99
CA THR A 361 -15.45 -4.95 17.92
C THR A 361 -14.79 -5.50 16.66
N TYR A 362 -13.63 -4.94 16.26
CA TYR A 362 -12.99 -5.34 15.00
C TYR A 362 -12.61 -6.82 14.96
N TYR A 363 -11.94 -7.33 16.01
CA TYR A 363 -11.50 -8.72 16.09
C TYR A 363 -12.50 -9.66 16.76
N LYS A 364 -13.54 -9.11 17.40
CA LYS A 364 -14.55 -9.87 18.17
C LYS A 364 -13.94 -10.80 19.21
N LEU A 365 -12.83 -10.34 19.84
CA LEU A 365 -12.17 -11.09 20.90
C LEU A 365 -13.09 -11.26 22.11
N THR A 366 -12.85 -12.37 22.83
CA THR A 366 -13.47 -12.63 24.13
C THR A 366 -12.41 -12.89 25.18
N TYR A 367 -12.80 -12.96 26.45
CA TYR A 367 -11.95 -13.46 27.51
C TYR A 367 -12.67 -14.54 28.32
N ASP A 368 -11.88 -15.46 28.88
CA ASP A 368 -12.39 -16.56 29.72
C ASP A 368 -12.69 -16.07 31.16
N LYS A 369 -13.21 -16.96 32.01
CA LYS A 369 -13.51 -16.67 33.42
C LYS A 369 -12.31 -16.21 34.27
N ASN A 370 -11.08 -16.46 33.78
CA ASN A 370 -9.85 -16.05 34.45
C ASN A 370 -9.31 -14.72 33.92
N GLY A 371 -9.96 -14.14 32.92
CA GLY A 371 -9.53 -12.91 32.23
C GLY A 371 -8.44 -13.16 31.15
N LYS A 372 -8.24 -14.40 30.72
CA LYS A 372 -7.34 -14.70 29.59
C LYS A 372 -8.04 -14.44 28.28
N ILE A 373 -7.36 -13.75 27.36
CA ILE A 373 -7.86 -13.47 26.01
C ILE A 373 -8.06 -14.80 25.25
N VAL A 374 -9.20 -14.91 24.57
CA VAL A 374 -9.56 -16.06 23.74
C VAL A 374 -9.79 -15.56 22.31
N PRO A 375 -8.82 -15.78 21.41
CA PRO A 375 -8.99 -15.46 19.99
C PRO A 375 -9.93 -16.45 19.31
N THR A 376 -10.58 -16.00 18.24
CA THR A 376 -11.42 -16.79 17.34
C THR A 376 -10.72 -16.97 15.99
N ASP A 377 -11.23 -17.84 15.13
CA ASP A 377 -10.74 -17.96 13.74
C ASP A 377 -10.89 -16.63 12.99
N GLU A 378 -11.99 -15.89 13.24
CA GLU A 378 -12.26 -14.59 12.64
C GLU A 378 -11.27 -13.52 13.13
N SER A 379 -10.94 -13.48 14.43
CA SER A 379 -9.95 -12.56 14.98
C SER A 379 -8.55 -12.82 14.42
N THR A 380 -8.19 -14.08 14.29
CA THR A 380 -6.91 -14.50 13.70
C THR A 380 -6.83 -14.08 12.23
N ALA A 381 -7.93 -14.23 11.51
CA ALA A 381 -8.08 -13.80 10.14
C ALA A 381 -7.88 -12.28 9.98
N GLY A 382 -8.54 -11.49 10.81
CA GLY A 382 -8.40 -10.03 10.82
C GLY A 382 -6.94 -9.58 11.07
N ALA A 383 -6.27 -10.19 12.03
CA ALA A 383 -4.87 -9.90 12.33
C ALA A 383 -3.93 -10.26 11.16
N MET A 384 -4.17 -11.40 10.51
CA MET A 384 -3.43 -11.80 9.31
C MET A 384 -3.66 -10.82 8.14
N TYR A 385 -4.87 -10.35 7.97
CA TYR A 385 -5.19 -9.36 6.94
C TYR A 385 -4.39 -8.07 7.12
N ILE A 386 -4.40 -7.49 8.31
CA ILE A 386 -3.62 -6.29 8.64
C ILE A 386 -2.15 -6.52 8.35
N GLY A 387 -1.59 -7.59 8.87
CA GLY A 387 -0.19 -7.92 8.66
C GLY A 387 0.19 -8.08 7.18
N ASN A 388 -0.72 -8.58 6.34
CA ASN A 388 -0.41 -8.88 4.93
C ASN A 388 -0.59 -7.69 3.99
N ASN A 389 -1.58 -6.84 4.23
CA ASN A 389 -2.07 -5.91 3.23
C ASN A 389 -1.77 -4.44 3.55
N VAL A 390 -1.60 -4.10 4.82
CA VAL A 390 -1.37 -2.71 5.23
C VAL A 390 0.11 -2.35 5.19
N ILE A 391 0.98 -3.28 5.53
CA ILE A 391 2.43 -3.06 5.60
C ILE A 391 3.14 -4.04 4.66
N THR A 392 3.98 -3.55 3.77
CA THR A 392 4.66 -4.34 2.72
C THR A 392 5.90 -5.11 3.15
N SER A 393 6.37 -4.96 4.39
CA SER A 393 7.57 -5.63 4.91
C SER A 393 7.44 -7.15 4.95
N TYR A 394 8.53 -7.86 4.67
CA TYR A 394 8.56 -9.33 4.55
C TYR A 394 8.37 -10.06 5.88
N TYR A 395 8.85 -9.46 6.99
CA TYR A 395 8.80 -10.08 8.33
C TYR A 395 7.88 -9.27 9.23
N LYS A 396 6.75 -9.86 9.64
CA LYS A 396 5.75 -9.17 10.45
C LYS A 396 5.38 -10.00 11.67
N ALA A 397 5.38 -9.34 12.81
CA ALA A 397 4.65 -9.76 13.98
C ALA A 397 3.51 -8.77 14.22
N ASN A 398 2.34 -9.26 14.61
CA ASN A 398 1.20 -8.42 14.97
C ASN A 398 1.03 -8.42 16.47
N ILE A 399 0.80 -7.24 17.05
CA ILE A 399 0.41 -7.07 18.45
C ILE A 399 -0.96 -6.42 18.46
N VAL A 400 -1.94 -7.16 18.94
CA VAL A 400 -3.31 -6.68 19.15
C VAL A 400 -3.46 -6.26 20.61
N ILE A 401 -3.61 -4.96 20.83
CA ILE A 401 -3.73 -4.35 22.16
C ILE A 401 -5.21 -4.25 22.53
N VAL A 402 -5.60 -4.87 23.63
CA VAL A 402 -7.00 -4.94 24.08
C VAL A 402 -7.30 -3.84 25.08
N ASN A 403 -8.31 -3.02 24.78
CA ASN A 403 -8.81 -1.97 25.65
C ASN A 403 -9.87 -2.50 26.64
N ASP A 404 -9.47 -3.36 27.58
CA ASP A 404 -10.39 -3.86 28.60
C ASP A 404 -9.66 -4.20 29.91
N LYS A 405 -10.00 -3.50 30.99
CA LYS A 405 -9.41 -3.71 32.33
C LYS A 405 -9.76 -5.06 32.99
N ASN A 406 -10.73 -5.82 32.48
CA ASN A 406 -11.08 -7.13 33.00
C ASN A 406 -10.18 -8.23 32.40
N VAL A 407 -9.46 -7.93 31.35
CA VAL A 407 -8.43 -8.78 30.78
C VAL A 407 -7.19 -8.73 31.65
N LYS A 408 -6.62 -9.88 31.94
CA LYS A 408 -5.46 -10.03 32.85
C LYS A 408 -4.28 -10.72 32.20
N THR A 409 -4.50 -11.50 31.15
CA THR A 409 -3.48 -12.35 30.56
C THR A 409 -3.65 -12.38 29.04
N GLY A 410 -2.57 -12.12 28.33
CA GLY A 410 -2.47 -12.24 26.90
C GLY A 410 -2.45 -13.71 26.43
N THR A 411 -2.42 -13.87 25.13
CA THR A 411 -2.22 -15.17 24.46
C THR A 411 -1.54 -14.95 23.12
N THR A 412 -0.88 -15.98 22.60
CA THR A 412 -0.22 -15.93 21.29
C THR A 412 -0.88 -16.88 20.31
N PHE A 413 -0.73 -16.57 19.03
CA PHE A 413 -1.15 -17.43 17.95
C PHE A 413 -0.01 -17.61 16.95
N LYS A 414 0.57 -18.81 16.95
CA LYS A 414 1.68 -19.19 16.06
C LYS A 414 1.12 -19.83 14.79
N ASN A 415 0.68 -19.01 13.86
CA ASN A 415 0.36 -19.47 12.51
C ASN A 415 1.40 -18.90 11.53
N LYS A 416 1.21 -19.00 10.23
CA LYS A 416 2.09 -18.42 9.19
C LYS A 416 2.53 -16.98 9.48
N ARG A 417 1.82 -16.28 10.40
CA ARG A 417 2.18 -14.96 10.95
C ARG A 417 1.91 -14.95 12.45
N PHE A 418 2.94 -14.57 13.18
CA PHE A 418 2.88 -14.52 14.63
C PHE A 418 2.00 -13.35 15.10
N THR A 419 1.03 -13.62 15.95
CA THR A 419 0.14 -12.62 16.53
C THR A 419 0.10 -12.76 18.04
N ILE A 420 0.30 -11.65 18.73
CA ILE A 420 0.21 -11.51 20.19
C ILE A 420 -1.05 -10.70 20.48
N TYR A 421 -1.91 -11.22 21.33
CA TYR A 421 -3.05 -10.51 21.89
C TYR A 421 -2.71 -10.17 23.34
N THR A 422 -2.76 -8.89 23.72
CA THR A 422 -2.25 -8.45 25.02
C THR A 422 -3.06 -7.29 25.61
N THR A 423 -2.83 -6.99 26.88
CA THR A 423 -3.40 -5.83 27.58
C THR A 423 -2.61 -4.56 27.29
N ALA A 424 -3.22 -3.39 27.62
CA ALA A 424 -2.64 -2.08 27.36
C ALA A 424 -1.70 -1.58 28.48
N ASP A 425 -1.48 -2.40 29.52
CA ASP A 425 -0.68 -2.04 30.69
C ASP A 425 0.76 -2.58 30.62
N GLU A 426 1.59 -2.25 31.60
CA GLU A 426 2.99 -2.71 31.67
C GLU A 426 3.12 -4.23 31.66
N ALA A 427 2.19 -4.96 32.29
CA ALA A 427 2.18 -6.41 32.26
C ALA A 427 1.94 -6.93 30.84
N GLY A 428 1.11 -6.25 30.05
CA GLY A 428 0.88 -6.53 28.64
C GLY A 428 2.11 -6.25 27.79
N MET A 429 2.83 -5.16 28.05
CA MET A 429 4.10 -4.83 27.36
C MET A 429 5.17 -5.89 27.65
N GLN A 430 5.31 -6.27 28.91
CA GLN A 430 6.23 -7.36 29.33
C GLN A 430 5.89 -8.69 28.66
N PHE A 431 4.59 -9.05 28.65
CA PHE A 431 4.13 -10.26 27.97
C PHE A 431 4.48 -10.23 26.48
N ALA A 432 4.19 -9.12 25.80
CA ALA A 432 4.47 -8.96 24.37
C ALA A 432 5.97 -9.04 24.07
N ALA A 433 6.83 -8.43 24.88
CA ALA A 433 8.29 -8.51 24.75
C ALA A 433 8.78 -9.95 24.92
N ASN A 434 8.31 -10.67 25.94
CA ASN A 434 8.67 -12.07 26.15
C ASN A 434 8.26 -12.97 24.99
N GLU A 435 7.03 -12.80 24.50
CA GLU A 435 6.52 -13.63 23.40
C GLU A 435 7.20 -13.31 22.04
N LEU A 436 7.54 -12.06 21.77
CA LEU A 436 8.37 -11.71 20.60
C LEU A 436 9.76 -12.34 20.71
N ARG A 437 10.39 -12.25 21.87
CA ARG A 437 11.68 -12.90 22.11
C ARG A 437 11.58 -14.41 21.87
N ASN A 438 10.59 -15.09 22.47
CA ASN A 438 10.35 -16.52 22.29
C ASN A 438 10.11 -16.89 20.83
N TYR A 439 9.42 -16.03 20.09
CA TYR A 439 9.20 -16.22 18.65
C TYR A 439 10.50 -16.20 17.84
N PHE A 440 11.39 -15.23 18.09
CA PHE A 440 12.64 -15.12 17.37
C PHE A 440 13.66 -16.19 17.78
N THR A 441 13.64 -16.64 19.02
CA THR A 441 14.52 -17.69 19.54
C THR A 441 13.91 -19.10 19.46
N ASN A 442 12.71 -19.21 18.86
CA ASN A 442 11.99 -20.47 18.66
C ASN A 442 11.66 -21.23 19.95
N HIS A 443 11.42 -20.51 21.05
CA HIS A 443 10.92 -21.08 22.31
C HIS A 443 9.39 -21.20 22.33
N GLU A 444 8.89 -21.99 23.28
CA GLU A 444 7.45 -22.14 23.50
C GLU A 444 6.83 -20.89 24.17
N GLU A 445 5.50 -20.73 24.04
CA GLU A 445 4.75 -19.67 24.72
C GLU A 445 5.01 -19.71 26.23
N GLY A 446 5.29 -18.54 26.82
CA GLY A 446 5.51 -18.39 28.26
C GLY A 446 6.89 -18.80 28.75
N TYR A 447 7.81 -19.22 27.88
CA TYR A 447 9.19 -19.47 28.29
C TYR A 447 9.83 -18.21 28.86
N THR A 448 10.54 -18.35 29.98
CA THR A 448 11.30 -17.25 30.60
C THR A 448 12.60 -17.80 31.15
N PRO A 449 13.77 -17.26 30.77
CA PRO A 449 15.05 -17.70 31.27
C PRO A 449 15.16 -17.45 32.78
N SER A 450 15.65 -18.41 33.51
CA SER A 450 15.65 -18.41 34.97
C SER A 450 17.00 -18.03 35.59
N THR A 451 18.08 -18.20 34.84
CA THR A 451 19.45 -17.86 35.26
C THR A 451 20.08 -16.83 34.39
N ASP A 452 21.09 -16.10 34.88
CA ASP A 452 21.79 -15.08 34.08
C ASP A 452 22.50 -15.72 32.87
N ALA A 453 23.02 -16.92 33.00
CA ALA A 453 23.62 -17.66 31.88
C ALA A 453 22.58 -17.99 30.78
N GLU A 454 21.33 -18.35 31.18
CA GLU A 454 20.23 -18.56 30.23
C GLU A 454 19.80 -17.26 29.57
N LYS A 455 19.76 -16.15 30.30
CA LYS A 455 19.45 -14.82 29.75
C LYS A 455 20.49 -14.38 28.72
N ASP A 456 21.80 -14.56 29.01
CA ASP A 456 22.88 -14.25 28.09
C ASP A 456 22.86 -15.12 26.83
N ALA A 457 22.59 -16.42 27.01
CA ALA A 457 22.45 -17.35 25.88
C ALA A 457 21.26 -16.96 24.97
N GLU A 458 20.12 -16.68 25.58
CA GLU A 458 18.90 -16.30 24.85
C GLU A 458 19.04 -14.94 24.15
N ARG A 459 19.66 -13.95 24.84
CA ARG A 459 20.02 -12.66 24.23
C ARG A 459 20.88 -12.87 22.98
N THR A 460 21.91 -13.70 23.09
CA THR A 460 22.80 -14.03 21.96
C THR A 460 22.02 -14.69 20.82
N GLU A 461 21.13 -15.65 21.11
CA GLU A 461 20.28 -16.29 20.10
C GLU A 461 19.31 -15.33 19.45
N PHE A 462 18.70 -14.42 20.23
CA PHE A 462 17.83 -13.38 19.71
C PHE A 462 18.55 -12.46 18.72
N LEU A 463 19.72 -11.95 19.09
CA LEU A 463 20.52 -11.10 18.22
C LEU A 463 20.95 -11.84 16.94
N LYS A 464 21.30 -13.12 17.04
CA LYS A 464 21.59 -13.96 15.86
C LYS A 464 20.38 -14.15 14.95
N ALA A 465 19.20 -14.33 15.53
CA ALA A 465 17.96 -14.52 14.75
C ALA A 465 17.55 -13.28 13.93
N LEU A 466 18.08 -12.10 14.25
CA LEU A 466 17.89 -10.89 13.47
C LEU A 466 18.80 -10.83 12.25
N TYR A 467 19.89 -11.62 12.24
CA TYR A 467 20.78 -11.67 11.10
C TYR A 467 20.08 -12.29 9.90
N TYR A 468 20.41 -11.79 8.75
CA TYR A 468 19.95 -12.35 7.50
C TYR A 468 21.14 -12.83 6.69
N THR A 469 21.10 -14.08 6.29
CA THR A 469 22.09 -14.65 5.39
C THR A 469 21.74 -14.25 3.95
N TRP A 470 22.42 -13.24 3.44
CA TRP A 470 22.35 -12.87 2.04
C TRP A 470 23.70 -13.13 1.40
N TYR A 471 23.72 -13.76 0.26
CA TYR A 471 24.94 -14.19 -0.43
C TYR A 471 25.85 -15.13 0.39
N GLY A 472 25.30 -15.93 1.28
CA GLY A 472 26.07 -16.88 2.08
C GLY A 472 26.94 -16.24 3.17
N SER A 473 26.73 -14.98 3.52
CA SER A 473 27.32 -14.39 4.70
C SER A 473 26.52 -14.78 5.95
N ASP A 474 27.17 -15.40 6.91
CA ASP A 474 26.54 -15.90 8.13
C ASP A 474 26.38 -14.82 9.22
N TYR A 475 26.66 -13.55 8.89
CA TYR A 475 26.63 -12.45 9.83
C TYR A 475 26.27 -11.14 9.17
N ALA A 476 25.51 -10.31 9.87
CA ALA A 476 25.32 -8.90 9.63
C ALA A 476 25.50 -8.18 10.98
N PRO A 477 26.07 -6.97 11.00
CA PRO A 477 26.19 -6.22 12.24
C PRO A 477 24.81 -5.78 12.71
N VAL A 478 24.53 -5.98 13.99
CA VAL A 478 23.40 -5.37 14.68
C VAL A 478 23.90 -4.10 15.35
N LEU A 479 23.33 -2.97 15.00
CA LEU A 479 23.67 -1.68 15.58
C LEU A 479 22.63 -1.30 16.63
N SER A 480 23.02 -1.32 17.90
CA SER A 480 22.18 -0.86 19.00
C SER A 480 22.43 0.61 19.28
N ARG A 481 21.48 1.29 19.90
CA ARG A 481 21.53 2.71 20.18
C ARG A 481 20.78 3.07 21.46
N ALA A 482 21.10 4.23 22.05
CA ALA A 482 20.21 4.89 22.98
C ALA A 482 18.96 5.39 22.24
N TYR A 483 17.82 5.31 22.86
CA TYR A 483 16.56 5.74 22.29
C TYR A 483 15.75 6.55 23.30
N ASP A 484 15.16 7.66 22.82
CA ASP A 484 14.43 8.61 23.64
C ASP A 484 15.22 9.09 24.87
N GLU A 485 16.57 9.13 24.76
CA GLU A 485 17.43 9.66 25.82
C GLU A 485 17.17 11.13 26.02
N THR A 486 17.12 11.52 27.28
CA THR A 486 16.95 12.90 27.70
C THR A 486 18.24 13.41 28.35
N PHE A 487 18.78 14.48 27.83
CA PHE A 487 19.98 15.13 28.32
C PHE A 487 19.64 16.50 28.89
N THR A 488 20.44 17.00 29.85
CA THR A 488 20.27 18.36 30.35
C THR A 488 21.31 19.29 29.67
N GLU A 489 20.87 20.45 29.22
CA GLU A 489 21.74 21.48 28.63
C GLU A 489 22.85 21.87 29.61
N ASN A 490 24.10 21.68 29.18
CA ASN A 490 25.27 21.98 29.97
C ASN A 490 26.27 22.90 29.23
N GLY A 491 25.86 23.42 28.06
CA GLY A 491 26.66 24.27 27.19
C GLY A 491 27.70 23.53 26.32
N SER A 492 27.75 22.20 26.42
CA SER A 492 28.61 21.35 25.59
C SER A 492 27.79 20.56 24.58
N PRO A 493 28.34 20.26 23.38
CA PRO A 493 27.69 19.37 22.42
C PRO A 493 27.44 17.98 23.01
N ILE A 494 26.27 17.42 22.72
CA ILE A 494 25.86 16.05 23.15
C ILE A 494 26.20 15.05 22.03
N ASP A 495 27.36 14.43 22.12
CA ASP A 495 27.77 13.37 21.17
C ASP A 495 27.14 12.05 21.54
N LEU A 496 26.38 11.47 20.61
CA LEU A 496 25.70 10.18 20.79
C LEU A 496 26.51 8.97 20.34
N ALA A 497 27.71 9.13 19.79
CA ALA A 497 28.53 8.00 19.35
C ALA A 497 28.74 6.93 20.44
N PRO A 498 28.95 7.29 21.74
CA PRO A 498 29.12 6.30 22.81
C PRO A 498 27.89 5.45 23.11
N TYR A 499 26.71 5.83 22.62
CA TYR A 499 25.46 5.10 22.84
C TYR A 499 25.15 4.08 21.75
N PHE A 500 26.01 3.99 20.72
CA PHE A 500 25.87 2.98 19.68
C PHE A 500 26.84 1.83 19.90
N HIS A 501 26.33 0.60 19.72
CA HIS A 501 27.09 -0.63 19.90
C HIS A 501 26.89 -1.54 18.70
N THR A 502 27.92 -2.24 18.26
CA THR A 502 27.84 -3.18 17.15
C THR A 502 27.97 -4.60 17.65
N TYR A 503 27.04 -5.47 17.27
CA TYR A 503 27.03 -6.88 17.61
C TYR A 503 27.24 -7.73 16.37
N VAL A 504 28.05 -8.76 16.48
CA VAL A 504 28.31 -9.77 15.45
C VAL A 504 28.07 -11.15 16.05
N LEU A 505 27.20 -11.95 15.45
CA LEU A 505 26.81 -13.26 15.97
C LEU A 505 26.35 -13.22 17.46
N GLY A 506 25.70 -12.12 17.85
CA GLY A 506 25.20 -11.90 19.20
C GLY A 506 26.26 -11.47 20.24
N LYS A 507 27.50 -11.21 19.83
CA LYS A 507 28.56 -10.70 20.69
C LYS A 507 28.91 -9.28 20.31
N GLU A 508 29.12 -8.43 21.31
CA GLU A 508 29.54 -7.05 21.08
C GLU A 508 30.97 -7.03 20.52
N VAL A 509 31.18 -6.12 19.57
CA VAL A 509 32.48 -5.88 18.96
C VAL A 509 33.01 -4.52 19.42
N GLU A 510 34.12 -4.54 20.13
CA GLU A 510 34.79 -3.33 20.59
C GLU A 510 35.65 -2.67 19.49
N GLY A 511 35.94 -1.38 19.65
CA GLY A 511 36.88 -0.63 18.79
C GLY A 511 36.29 -0.26 17.41
N VAL A 512 34.99 -0.30 17.23
CA VAL A 512 34.31 0.23 16.04
C VAL A 512 34.08 1.73 16.20
N ALA A 513 34.09 2.47 15.08
CA ALA A 513 33.82 3.89 15.05
C ALA A 513 32.58 4.19 14.21
N TYR A 514 31.87 5.24 14.59
CA TYR A 514 30.68 5.70 13.90
C TYR A 514 30.85 7.09 13.32
N LYS A 515 30.40 7.28 12.10
CA LYS A 515 30.16 8.60 11.53
C LYS A 515 28.79 9.07 11.99
N MET A 516 28.76 10.11 12.82
CA MET A 516 27.53 10.71 13.31
C MET A 516 27.06 11.84 12.41
N THR A 517 25.77 11.93 12.19
CA THR A 517 25.08 13.04 11.50
C THR A 517 23.87 13.42 12.33
N TYR A 518 23.68 14.71 12.58
CA TYR A 518 22.61 15.25 13.43
C TYR A 518 21.62 16.05 12.60
N TYR A 519 20.36 16.03 13.00
CA TYR A 519 19.26 16.69 12.30
C TYR A 519 18.35 17.40 13.29
N ALA A 520 17.75 18.51 12.85
CA ALA A 520 16.68 19.17 13.60
C ALA A 520 15.42 18.30 13.61
N ASP A 521 14.57 18.48 14.63
CA ASP A 521 13.24 17.90 14.64
C ASP A 521 12.26 18.81 13.88
N ASP A 522 11.50 18.23 12.97
CA ASP A 522 10.40 18.90 12.29
C ASP A 522 9.06 18.20 12.66
N ASN A 523 8.50 18.57 13.80
CA ASN A 523 7.24 18.04 14.33
C ASN A 523 7.23 16.50 14.48
N GLY A 524 8.33 15.96 15.01
CA GLY A 524 8.53 14.51 15.18
C GLY A 524 9.11 13.80 13.94
N ALA A 525 9.34 14.52 12.84
CA ALA A 525 10.03 14.02 11.66
C ALA A 525 11.48 14.51 11.61
N VAL A 526 12.33 13.79 10.85
CA VAL A 526 13.72 14.21 10.60
C VAL A 526 13.71 15.45 9.72
N GLY A 527 14.17 16.58 10.27
CA GLY A 527 14.29 17.86 9.60
C GLY A 527 15.62 18.07 8.86
N GLU A 528 16.10 19.32 8.83
CA GLU A 528 17.35 19.67 8.14
C GLU A 528 18.58 19.12 8.87
N GLU A 529 19.62 18.73 8.11
CA GLU A 529 20.91 18.31 8.62
C GLU A 529 21.62 19.50 9.31
N LEU A 530 22.11 19.25 10.52
CA LEU A 530 22.83 20.23 11.31
C LEU A 530 24.32 20.19 11.00
N SER A 531 24.95 21.35 10.90
CA SER A 531 26.39 21.47 10.67
C SER A 531 27.24 21.20 11.93
N GLU A 532 26.62 21.21 13.10
CA GLU A 532 27.28 21.03 14.40
C GLU A 532 26.45 20.09 15.28
N VAL A 533 27.13 19.44 16.23
CA VAL A 533 26.50 18.58 17.24
C VAL A 533 25.62 19.46 18.17
N PRO A 534 24.34 19.12 18.38
CA PRO A 534 23.45 19.90 19.24
C PRO A 534 23.94 20.05 20.67
N SER A 535 23.79 21.26 21.20
CA SER A 535 24.16 21.61 22.60
C SER A 535 23.07 22.38 23.32
N LYS A 536 22.00 22.79 22.63
CA LYS A 536 20.88 23.59 23.15
C LYS A 536 19.65 22.73 23.38
N ALA A 537 18.79 23.17 24.28
CA ALA A 537 17.51 22.54 24.54
C ALA A 537 16.68 22.40 23.24
N GLY A 538 16.09 21.24 23.05
CA GLY A 538 15.29 20.87 21.86
C GLY A 538 15.27 19.36 21.63
N THR A 539 14.41 18.92 20.73
CA THR A 539 14.41 17.54 20.22
C THR A 539 15.22 17.47 18.94
N TYR A 540 15.98 16.40 18.80
CA TYR A 540 16.91 16.20 17.68
C TYR A 540 16.89 14.75 17.23
N HIS A 541 17.32 14.52 15.98
CA HIS A 541 17.56 13.18 15.45
C HIS A 541 19.04 13.02 15.16
N ALA A 542 19.55 11.81 15.37
CA ALA A 542 20.94 11.47 15.04
C ALA A 542 20.97 10.16 14.22
N LYS A 543 21.88 10.15 13.25
CA LYS A 543 22.19 8.98 12.44
C LYS A 543 23.64 8.55 12.71
N ALA A 544 23.84 7.30 13.06
CA ALA A 544 25.13 6.66 13.14
C ALA A 544 25.36 5.76 11.92
N GLU A 545 26.52 5.83 11.30
CA GLU A 545 26.93 4.93 10.22
C GLU A 545 28.27 4.30 10.61
N LEU A 546 28.37 2.97 10.47
CA LEU A 546 29.62 2.25 10.75
C LEU A 546 30.73 2.75 9.79
N VAL A 547 31.87 3.15 10.33
CA VAL A 547 32.99 3.62 9.51
C VAL A 547 33.64 2.45 8.78
N MET A 548 33.63 2.53 7.45
CA MET A 548 34.26 1.55 6.57
C MET A 548 35.73 1.97 6.33
N ASP A 549 36.66 1.10 6.65
CA ASP A 549 38.09 1.35 6.56
C ASP A 549 38.87 0.26 5.81
N ASP A 550 38.15 -0.72 5.25
CA ASP A 550 38.76 -1.83 4.51
C ASP A 550 37.86 -2.23 3.31
N VAL A 551 38.27 -3.26 2.61
CA VAL A 551 37.57 -3.81 1.46
C VAL A 551 37.39 -5.31 1.66
N SER A 552 36.19 -5.81 1.40
CA SER A 552 35.83 -7.22 1.45
C SER A 552 36.54 -8.04 0.36
N ALA A 553 36.51 -9.35 0.45
CA ALA A 553 37.03 -10.24 -0.58
C ALA A 553 36.35 -10.04 -1.96
N TYR A 554 35.19 -9.38 -2.00
CA TYR A 554 34.42 -9.08 -3.22
C TYR A 554 34.60 -7.65 -3.71
N GLY A 555 35.52 -6.85 -3.08
CA GLY A 555 35.80 -5.49 -3.50
C GLY A 555 34.85 -4.42 -2.93
N GLU A 556 33.93 -4.77 -2.03
CA GLU A 556 33.00 -3.85 -1.42
C GLU A 556 33.59 -3.23 -0.13
N PRO A 557 33.31 -1.95 0.16
CA PRO A 557 33.69 -1.32 1.43
C PRO A 557 33.18 -2.13 2.62
N CYS A 558 34.04 -2.38 3.59
CA CYS A 558 33.69 -3.11 4.80
C CYS A 558 34.46 -2.60 6.02
N LYS A 559 34.00 -3.00 7.22
CA LYS A 559 34.74 -2.88 8.47
C LYS A 559 35.24 -4.27 8.85
N LYS A 560 36.55 -4.46 8.95
CA LYS A 560 37.11 -5.71 9.48
C LYS A 560 37.16 -5.67 10.99
N VAL A 561 36.64 -6.73 11.60
CA VAL A 561 36.65 -6.92 13.06
C VAL A 561 37.10 -8.34 13.37
N THR A 562 37.77 -8.52 14.50
CA THR A 562 38.20 -9.85 14.98
C THR A 562 37.37 -10.21 16.21
N LEU A 563 36.72 -11.38 16.17
CA LEU A 563 35.93 -11.93 17.26
C LEU A 563 36.30 -13.39 17.44
N ASP A 564 36.67 -13.78 18.65
CA ASP A 564 37.11 -15.16 18.99
C ASP A 564 38.24 -15.70 18.08
N GLY A 565 39.11 -14.83 17.58
CA GLY A 565 40.21 -15.20 16.69
C GLY A 565 39.88 -15.29 15.21
N GLU A 566 38.60 -15.14 14.84
CA GLU A 566 38.12 -15.10 13.47
C GLU A 566 37.94 -13.64 13.01
N THR A 567 38.23 -13.38 11.72
CA THR A 567 38.07 -12.04 11.14
C THR A 567 36.82 -11.97 10.29
N TYR A 568 35.96 -11.02 10.59
CA TYR A 568 34.70 -10.76 9.90
C TYR A 568 34.78 -9.46 9.10
N SER A 569 34.25 -9.44 7.89
CA SER A 569 34.10 -8.24 7.07
C SER A 569 32.66 -7.76 7.17
N LEU A 570 32.44 -6.75 7.99
CA LEU A 570 31.09 -6.21 8.23
C LEU A 570 30.66 -5.29 7.10
N PRO A 571 29.50 -5.49 6.51
CA PRO A 571 28.93 -4.54 5.58
C PRO A 571 28.51 -3.25 6.31
N LEU A 572 28.14 -2.21 5.58
CA LEU A 572 27.65 -0.97 6.14
C LEU A 572 26.43 -1.24 7.03
N ALA A 573 26.52 -0.77 8.28
CA ALA A 573 25.40 -0.71 9.20
C ALA A 573 25.15 0.74 9.59
N ARG A 574 23.88 1.05 9.84
CA ARG A 574 23.46 2.37 10.30
C ARG A 574 22.28 2.27 11.24
N GLY A 575 22.10 3.27 12.06
CA GLY A 575 20.98 3.38 12.98
C GLY A 575 20.58 4.83 13.19
N TRP A 576 19.32 5.04 13.53
CA TRP A 576 18.75 6.34 13.84
C TRP A 576 18.30 6.39 15.30
N THR A 577 18.37 7.54 15.93
CA THR A 577 17.79 7.79 17.24
C THR A 577 17.19 9.18 17.29
N THR A 578 16.18 9.33 18.16
CA THR A 578 15.66 10.63 18.58
C THR A 578 16.07 10.86 20.02
N TYR A 579 16.43 12.07 20.39
CA TYR A 579 16.81 12.44 21.74
C TYR A 579 16.40 13.87 22.05
N THR A 580 16.28 14.17 23.35
CA THR A 580 15.88 15.49 23.82
C THR A 580 16.97 16.09 24.72
N ILE A 581 17.29 17.35 24.50
CA ILE A 581 18.08 18.16 25.43
C ILE A 581 17.11 19.09 26.15
N GLN A 582 17.02 18.99 27.47
CA GLN A 582 16.15 19.83 28.30
C GLN A 582 16.92 21.05 28.83
N THR A 583 16.20 22.11 29.12
CA THR A 583 16.80 23.27 29.84
C THR A 583 17.14 22.85 31.27
N LYS A 584 18.18 23.47 31.82
CA LYS A 584 18.66 23.18 33.18
C LYS A 584 17.62 23.47 34.28
N ASP A 585 16.63 24.29 33.99
CA ASP A 585 15.61 24.75 34.93
C ASP A 585 14.17 24.26 34.58
N ASP A 586 14.05 23.13 33.87
CA ASP A 586 12.75 22.55 33.51
C ASP A 586 12.06 21.99 34.75
N PRO A 587 10.92 22.58 35.22
CA PRO A 587 10.25 22.14 36.44
C PRO A 587 9.57 20.79 36.36
N GLU A 588 9.45 20.18 35.18
CA GLU A 588 8.85 18.86 34.99
C GLU A 588 9.82 17.69 35.18
N ASN A 589 11.13 17.97 35.32
CA ASN A 589 12.12 16.93 35.60
C ASN A 589 12.90 17.25 36.86
N PRO A 590 12.49 16.76 38.05
CA PRO A 590 13.24 16.95 39.30
C PRO A 590 14.61 16.27 39.16
N ASP A 591 15.66 17.03 39.55
CA ASP A 591 17.05 16.58 39.58
C ASP A 591 17.19 15.19 40.26
N PRO A 592 17.59 14.15 39.57
CA PRO A 592 17.73 12.81 40.14
C PRO A 592 18.79 12.69 41.24
N GLU A 593 19.65 13.71 41.42
CA GLU A 593 20.69 13.68 42.46
C GLU A 593 20.24 14.30 43.80
N ASN A 594 19.05 14.90 43.89
CA ASN A 594 18.59 15.49 45.16
C ASN A 594 17.08 15.49 45.35
N PRO A 595 16.45 14.35 45.74
CA PRO A 595 15.01 14.26 45.95
C PRO A 595 14.49 14.93 47.23
N ASP A 596 15.36 15.52 48.09
CA ASP A 596 15.00 16.05 49.41
C ASP A 596 15.34 17.53 49.63
N LYS A 597 15.29 18.38 48.61
CA LYS A 597 15.41 19.82 48.85
C LYS A 597 14.06 20.44 49.19
N PRO A 598 13.82 20.86 50.41
CA PRO A 598 12.56 21.51 50.76
C PRO A 598 12.46 22.88 50.07
N ASP A 599 11.29 23.15 49.54
CA ASP A 599 10.86 24.40 48.95
C ASP A 599 11.24 25.59 49.85
N PRO A 600 11.92 26.65 49.38
CA PRO A 600 12.16 27.83 50.15
C PRO A 600 10.87 28.59 50.32
N GLY A 601 10.30 28.42 51.49
CA GLY A 601 9.03 29.01 51.91
C GLY A 601 8.93 30.51 51.65
N THR A 602 7.80 30.90 51.10
CA THR A 602 7.29 32.29 51.11
C THR A 602 7.05 32.78 52.53
N PRO A 603 7.36 34.05 52.86
CA PRO A 603 7.23 34.59 54.22
C PRO A 603 5.76 34.73 54.63
N ASP A 604 5.52 34.35 55.87
CA ASP A 604 4.28 34.53 56.61
C ASP A 604 3.72 35.96 56.56
N ASP A 605 2.44 36.08 56.34
CA ASP A 605 1.63 37.22 56.85
C ASP A 605 0.42 36.68 57.61
N PRO A 606 0.23 37.12 58.88
CA PRO A 606 -0.71 36.52 59.79
C PRO A 606 -2.01 37.32 59.88
N LYS A 607 -3.12 36.63 60.17
CA LYS A 607 -4.45 37.08 60.68
C LYS A 607 -5.59 36.90 59.66
N ASN A 608 -6.59 36.21 59.97
CA ASN A 608 -7.40 35.79 61.12
C ASN A 608 -8.64 34.99 60.66
N PRO A 609 -9.49 34.54 61.51
CA PRO A 609 -9.95 33.18 61.59
C PRO A 609 -11.41 32.91 61.18
N ARG A 610 -11.69 31.63 60.99
CA ARG A 610 -12.96 30.89 61.15
C ARG A 610 -14.29 31.51 60.74
N SER A 611 -15.02 30.82 59.94
CA SER A 611 -16.36 30.32 60.32
C SER A 611 -16.89 29.25 59.36
N ASP A 612 -17.57 28.37 60.00
CA ASP A 612 -18.15 27.10 59.59
C ASP A 612 -19.14 27.15 58.43
N ASN A 613 -19.13 26.07 57.69
CA ASN A 613 -20.16 25.23 57.01
C ASN A 613 -21.66 25.63 57.19
N PRO A 614 -22.63 25.07 56.53
CA PRO A 614 -22.68 24.23 55.33
C PRO A 614 -23.82 24.55 54.32
N GLY A 615 -23.82 23.91 53.15
CA GLY A 615 -25.07 23.43 52.60
C GLY A 615 -25.62 24.01 51.30
N GLN A 616 -25.90 23.07 50.48
CA GLN A 616 -27.01 22.98 49.49
C GLN A 616 -26.83 23.46 48.06
N ASN A 617 -26.76 22.43 47.20
CA ASN A 617 -27.65 22.18 46.05
C ASN A 617 -28.21 23.38 45.28
N LEU A 618 -28.00 23.31 43.94
CA LEU A 618 -29.08 23.12 42.95
C LEU A 618 -28.56 23.36 41.53
N LYS A 619 -28.89 22.39 40.67
CA LYS A 619 -28.97 22.46 39.18
C LYS A 619 -30.15 23.36 38.77
N PRO A 620 -30.48 23.49 37.51
CA PRO A 620 -29.80 23.87 36.25
C PRO A 620 -30.56 24.97 35.49
N ASN A 621 -30.07 25.48 34.36
CA ASN A 621 -30.89 25.83 33.19
C ASN A 621 -30.04 26.39 32.04
N GLN A 622 -30.08 25.78 30.97
CA GLN A 622 -30.75 25.97 29.65
C GLN A 622 -30.59 27.34 28.97
N ASN A 623 -30.09 27.19 27.74
CA ASN A 623 -30.51 27.84 26.50
C ASN A 623 -30.15 29.30 26.22
N LEU A 624 -29.52 29.50 25.07
CA LEU A 624 -30.12 30.02 23.82
C LEU A 624 -29.07 30.55 22.86
N ASN A 625 -29.10 29.96 21.69
CA ASN A 625 -28.96 30.52 20.31
C ASN A 625 -28.47 31.96 20.13
N ASN A 626 -27.49 32.18 19.23
CA ASN A 626 -27.76 32.69 17.91
C ASN A 626 -26.50 33.04 17.12
N ASN A 627 -26.38 32.42 15.96
CA ASN A 627 -26.13 32.96 14.64
C ASN A 627 -25.35 34.28 14.48
N LYS A 628 -24.26 34.26 13.73
CA LYS A 628 -24.17 34.98 12.43
C LYS A 628 -22.86 34.73 11.66
N ASN A 629 -23.06 34.38 10.42
CA ASN A 629 -22.12 34.43 9.28
C ASN A 629 -21.25 35.68 9.25
N THR A 630 -20.01 35.51 8.85
CA THR A 630 -19.38 36.46 7.92
C THR A 630 -18.26 35.79 7.12
N THR A 631 -18.54 35.64 5.84
CA THR A 631 -17.61 35.37 4.74
C THR A 631 -16.61 36.51 4.60
N LYS A 632 -15.32 36.24 4.47
CA LYS A 632 -14.37 37.15 3.84
C LYS A 632 -13.46 36.42 2.87
N ASN A 633 -13.70 36.70 1.60
CA ASN A 633 -12.77 36.49 0.50
C ASN A 633 -11.56 37.41 0.68
N ILE A 634 -10.36 36.87 0.46
CA ILE A 634 -9.20 37.69 0.13
C ILE A 634 -8.52 37.13 -1.11
N ASN A 635 -8.41 38.00 -2.09
CA ASN A 635 -7.79 37.82 -3.39
C ASN A 635 -6.28 37.62 -3.31
N ILE A 636 -5.79 36.80 -4.23
CA ILE A 636 -4.38 36.54 -4.52
C ILE A 636 -3.87 37.61 -5.48
N ASN A 637 -2.74 38.21 -5.17
CA ASN A 637 -1.93 38.93 -6.16
C ASN A 637 -0.60 38.21 -6.39
N LYS A 638 -0.33 38.01 -7.69
CA LYS A 638 0.92 37.48 -8.25
C LYS A 638 2.10 38.41 -7.97
N SER A 639 3.25 37.83 -7.67
CA SER A 639 4.53 38.45 -8.06
C SER A 639 5.54 37.36 -8.44
N THR A 640 6.17 37.62 -9.57
CA THR A 640 7.14 36.81 -10.32
C THR A 640 8.57 36.93 -9.79
N ASN A 641 9.38 35.92 -10.16
CA ASN A 641 10.85 35.85 -10.27
C ASN A 641 11.55 35.11 -9.11
N GLY A 642 12.20 34.02 -9.34
CA GLY A 642 13.19 33.60 -10.28
C GLY A 642 14.21 32.68 -9.62
N LYS A 643 14.72 31.80 -10.37
CA LYS A 643 15.92 30.95 -10.27
C LYS A 643 15.73 29.48 -9.97
N ALA A 644 15.95 28.75 -11.03
CA ALA A 644 16.15 27.33 -11.10
C ALA A 644 17.37 26.90 -10.25
N SER A 645 17.19 25.88 -9.41
CA SER A 645 18.26 25.01 -8.97
C SER A 645 17.95 23.59 -9.41
N ASN A 646 18.86 23.02 -10.19
CA ASN A 646 18.85 21.66 -10.65
C ASN A 646 18.81 20.70 -9.45
N LYS A 647 17.74 20.00 -9.24
CA LYS A 647 17.71 18.75 -8.44
C LYS A 647 17.79 17.58 -9.40
N ALA A 648 18.83 16.79 -9.20
CA ALA A 648 19.08 15.56 -9.93
C ALA A 648 17.90 14.59 -9.78
N ALA A 649 17.40 14.10 -10.91
CA ALA A 649 16.39 13.07 -10.96
C ALA A 649 16.96 11.75 -10.46
N THR A 650 16.27 11.12 -9.54
CA THR A 650 16.55 9.77 -9.05
C THR A 650 16.44 8.78 -10.21
N ARG A 651 17.55 8.15 -10.55
CA ARG A 651 17.60 7.03 -11.50
C ARG A 651 17.00 5.79 -10.82
N THR A 652 15.80 5.41 -11.18
CA THR A 652 15.29 4.05 -11.00
C THR A 652 15.50 3.29 -12.31
N GLY A 653 16.72 2.89 -12.57
CA GLY A 653 17.05 2.00 -13.67
C GLY A 653 17.51 0.66 -13.07
N ASP A 654 16.79 -0.42 -13.38
CA ASP A 654 17.25 -1.78 -13.10
C ASP A 654 18.54 -2.03 -13.93
N GLN A 655 19.68 -2.12 -13.24
CA GLN A 655 20.98 -2.45 -13.83
C GLN A 655 21.26 -3.96 -13.85
N SER A 656 20.23 -4.78 -13.88
CA SER A 656 20.41 -6.23 -14.08
C SER A 656 21.02 -6.48 -15.44
N PRO A 657 22.14 -7.22 -15.55
CA PRO A 657 22.81 -7.42 -16.84
C PRO A 657 21.91 -8.24 -17.76
N VAL A 658 21.51 -7.62 -18.86
CA VAL A 658 20.61 -8.19 -19.91
C VAL A 658 21.08 -9.56 -20.40
N TRP A 659 22.38 -9.85 -20.37
CA TRP A 659 22.95 -11.15 -20.77
C TRP A 659 22.53 -12.30 -19.83
N MET A 660 22.23 -12.04 -18.56
CA MET A 660 21.79 -13.08 -17.60
C MET A 660 20.37 -13.56 -17.89
N TYR A 661 19.52 -12.65 -18.35
CA TYR A 661 18.13 -12.99 -18.75
C TYR A 661 18.06 -13.67 -20.11
N THR A 662 18.99 -13.34 -21.04
CA THR A 662 19.10 -14.05 -22.31
C THR A 662 19.59 -15.49 -22.12
N LEU A 663 20.48 -15.77 -21.17
CA LEU A 663 20.89 -17.14 -20.83
C LEU A 663 19.77 -17.94 -20.17
N LEU A 664 18.97 -17.34 -19.28
CA LEU A 664 17.81 -17.99 -18.66
C LEU A 664 16.71 -18.31 -19.69
N SER A 665 16.47 -17.41 -20.64
CA SER A 665 15.48 -17.66 -21.70
C SER A 665 15.93 -18.73 -22.70
N LEU A 666 17.22 -18.82 -23.03
CA LEU A 666 17.79 -19.88 -23.82
C LEU A 666 17.73 -21.25 -23.12
N ALA A 667 17.99 -21.29 -21.82
CA ALA A 667 17.85 -22.50 -21.01
C ALA A 667 16.38 -22.98 -20.95
N ALA A 668 15.42 -22.07 -20.80
CA ALA A 668 13.99 -22.41 -20.82
C ALA A 668 13.54 -22.96 -22.18
N LEU A 669 14.02 -22.38 -23.28
CA LEU A 669 13.75 -22.87 -24.64
C LEU A 669 14.36 -24.26 -24.88
N ALA A 670 15.56 -24.54 -24.37
CA ALA A 670 16.19 -25.85 -24.47
C ALA A 670 15.40 -26.92 -23.68
N VAL A 671 14.86 -26.60 -22.52
CA VAL A 671 14.00 -27.51 -21.74
C VAL A 671 12.68 -27.78 -22.48
N ILE A 672 12.05 -26.76 -23.06
CA ILE A 672 10.83 -26.92 -23.85
C ILE A 672 11.09 -27.79 -25.08
N ALA A 673 12.20 -27.58 -25.80
CA ALA A 673 12.60 -28.39 -26.93
C ALA A 673 12.85 -29.87 -26.54
N ALA A 674 13.52 -30.12 -25.42
CA ALA A 674 13.76 -31.45 -24.88
C ALA A 674 12.45 -32.18 -24.50
N VAL A 675 11.49 -31.46 -23.93
CA VAL A 675 10.15 -32.01 -23.59
C VAL A 675 9.34 -32.34 -24.85
N ILE A 676 9.42 -31.50 -25.89
CA ILE A 676 8.75 -31.73 -27.15
C ILE A 676 9.38 -32.93 -27.89
N CYS A 677 10.71 -33.04 -27.92
CA CYS A 677 11.42 -34.19 -28.46
C CYS A 677 11.07 -35.49 -27.72
N LYS A 678 11.05 -35.46 -26.38
CA LYS A 678 10.69 -36.63 -25.56
C LYS A 678 9.23 -37.08 -25.75
N ARG A 679 8.31 -36.18 -26.10
CA ARG A 679 6.92 -36.52 -26.48
C ARG A 679 6.80 -37.06 -27.88
N ARG A 680 7.67 -36.69 -28.83
CA ARG A 680 7.69 -37.26 -30.22
C ARG A 680 8.28 -38.64 -30.28
N PHE A 681 9.17 -39.04 -29.36
CA PHE A 681 9.73 -40.39 -29.31
C PHE A 681 8.92 -41.39 -28.46
N ARG A 682 7.78 -40.98 -27.92
CA ARG A 682 6.84 -41.85 -27.17
C ARG A 682 5.50 -42.08 -27.89
N ARG A 683 5.42 -41.73 -29.20
CA ARG A 683 4.30 -42.10 -30.07
C ARG A 683 4.75 -43.08 -31.16
#